data_6006a5358b708de33d63a57cfc234b2c
#
_entry.id   6006a5358b708de33d63a57cfc234b2c
#
_cell.length_a   1.000
_cell.length_b   1.000
_cell.length_c   1.000
_cell.angle_alpha   90.00
_cell.angle_beta   90.00
_cell.angle_gamma   90.00
#
_symmetry.space_group_name_H-M   'P 1'
#
loop_
_entity.id
_entity.type
_entity.pdbx_description
1 polymer ?
#
loop_
_entity_poly.entity_id
_entity_poly.type
_entity_poly.pdbx_seq_one_letter_code
_entity_poly.pdbx_strand_id
1 'polypeptide(L)'
;MASDKIIIKGANEHNLKNIDVEIPRDKLIVFTGLSGSGKSSLAFDTIYAEGQRRYVESLSSYARQFLGQMEKPNVEVIEGLSPAISIDQKTTSKNPRSTVGTVTEIYDYLRLLYARVGVPHCPICGKEISQQTTDQIVDTVMRLDLGSKIQVLSPVIMNRKGEHIKELEHARKQGYVRARIDGIIYDLSEEIKLEKNKKHTIEIIVDRLVIKDDIQSRLTDSIETAVNLSGGLVAVDVIGGGELKFSQTYACDEHGISIPELTPTMFSFNNPMGACPHCMGIGMFMKVNPKLLISDETKSLIEGAIKASGWGVNSWFNPDASTIAEMYYRGIADKFGFDINTPWCDIPKAAQNAVLYGTKGEKLKLIRNTDFGGGTYYSDFEGVINNLERRYKSTTSDYSRNEIESLMSESPCEVCGGRRLKPEFLAVTVGGINIMDFCDMSIDDELKFINELSFGQRDGMIAKPIIKEIRERLTFLQSVGLEYLNLSRSAGTLSGGESQRIRLATQIGSSLMGVLYILDEPSIGLHQRDNERLIATLKRLRDLGNTVIVVEHDEDTMCAADHILDIGPGAGIHGGHVVFSGDLNNLEKCENSLTSDYLFGRKKVPVPKERRKGNGKYLTVKGASENNLKKINVKIPLGTFTCVTGVSGSGKSSLVNDIIYKVLANKLNGAKTIPGDYKSFEGIEELDKVINIDQAPIGRTPRSNPATYTGVFNDIRELFAATKDAKMHGYNAGRFSFNVKGGRCEACQGDGILKIEMHFLPDIYVPCEVCGGTRFNRETLSVKYKGKSIYDVLEMTIEEGMYFFENIPKISRKLKTLCDVGLGYVKIGQPATTLSGGEAQRVKLATELSKRSTGKTIYILDEPTTGLHTADVHKLIEVLQRFADAGNTVLVIEHNLDVIKTADHIIDLGPEGGSKGGTVVCTGTPEEIAACEQSYTGEFLKNVL
;
A
#
# COMPACT_ATOMS: atom_id res chain seq x y z
N MET A 1 -40.03 21.98 -11.01
CA MET A 1 -39.69 21.71 -9.63
C MET A 1 -38.73 20.54 -9.66
N ALA A 2 -37.60 20.58 -8.94
CA ALA A 2 -36.73 19.40 -8.83
C ALA A 2 -37.55 18.30 -8.13
N SER A 3 -37.50 17.07 -8.60
CA SER A 3 -38.16 15.92 -7.97
C SER A 3 -37.57 15.71 -6.56
N ASP A 4 -38.41 15.58 -5.55
CA ASP A 4 -37.98 15.33 -4.17
C ASP A 4 -37.55 13.86 -3.94
N LYS A 5 -37.67 13.04 -5.00
CA LYS A 5 -37.37 11.61 -4.98
C LYS A 5 -36.60 11.19 -6.22
N ILE A 6 -35.79 10.16 -6.07
CA ILE A 6 -35.24 9.35 -7.17
C ILE A 6 -36.24 8.20 -7.39
N ILE A 7 -36.78 8.11 -8.61
CA ILE A 7 -37.77 7.09 -8.98
C ILE A 7 -37.10 6.12 -9.96
N ILE A 8 -37.08 4.85 -9.59
CA ILE A 8 -36.53 3.77 -10.38
C ILE A 8 -37.65 2.82 -10.73
N LYS A 9 -37.76 2.45 -12.01
CA LYS A 9 -38.78 1.49 -12.48
C LYS A 9 -38.11 0.42 -13.33
N GLY A 10 -38.48 -0.82 -13.08
CA GLY A 10 -38.05 -1.96 -13.88
C GLY A 10 -36.56 -2.24 -13.79
N ALA A 11 -35.88 -2.06 -12.63
CA ALA A 11 -34.48 -2.41 -12.48
C ALA A 11 -34.27 -3.92 -12.50
N ASN A 12 -33.49 -4.40 -13.48
CA ASN A 12 -33.28 -5.82 -13.75
C ASN A 12 -31.80 -6.17 -14.02
N GLU A 13 -30.89 -5.46 -13.32
CA GLU A 13 -29.46 -5.72 -13.44
C GLU A 13 -29.05 -6.93 -12.59
N HIS A 14 -28.24 -7.81 -13.14
CA HIS A 14 -27.76 -9.05 -12.49
C HIS A 14 -28.89 -9.91 -11.90
N ASN A 15 -29.04 -9.93 -10.57
CA ASN A 15 -30.06 -10.72 -9.88
C ASN A 15 -31.32 -9.94 -9.49
N LEU A 16 -31.42 -8.66 -9.81
CA LEU A 16 -32.61 -7.85 -9.55
C LEU A 16 -33.82 -8.38 -10.34
N LYS A 17 -34.98 -8.36 -9.72
CA LYS A 17 -36.24 -8.97 -10.25
C LYS A 17 -37.23 -7.92 -10.74
N ASN A 18 -36.79 -7.06 -11.66
CA ASN A 18 -37.62 -6.01 -12.25
C ASN A 18 -38.28 -5.14 -11.18
N ILE A 19 -37.43 -4.59 -10.28
CA ILE A 19 -37.90 -3.88 -9.09
C ILE A 19 -38.19 -2.41 -9.35
N ASP A 20 -39.24 -1.93 -8.67
CA ASP A 20 -39.60 -0.51 -8.61
C ASP A 20 -39.23 0.05 -7.22
N VAL A 21 -38.56 1.20 -7.18
CA VAL A 21 -38.07 1.80 -5.93
C VAL A 21 -38.22 3.33 -6.00
N GLU A 22 -38.70 3.93 -4.91
CA GLU A 22 -38.68 5.37 -4.69
C GLU A 22 -37.73 5.70 -3.54
N ILE A 23 -36.71 6.54 -3.76
CA ILE A 23 -35.70 6.93 -2.80
C ILE A 23 -35.83 8.45 -2.55
N PRO A 24 -35.94 8.90 -1.29
CA PRO A 24 -35.98 10.33 -0.99
C PRO A 24 -34.63 10.99 -1.29
N ARG A 25 -34.64 12.24 -1.78
CA ARG A 25 -33.41 13.03 -1.99
C ARG A 25 -33.03 13.78 -0.72
N ASP A 26 -31.76 14.22 -0.68
CA ASP A 26 -31.20 15.02 0.41
C ASP A 26 -31.31 14.33 1.79
N LYS A 27 -31.16 13.01 1.78
CA LYS A 27 -31.27 12.11 2.93
C LYS A 27 -30.06 11.16 2.99
N LEU A 28 -29.85 10.59 4.18
CA LEU A 28 -28.96 9.46 4.38
C LEU A 28 -29.77 8.16 4.22
N ILE A 29 -29.47 7.41 3.18
CA ILE A 29 -30.19 6.19 2.80
C ILE A 29 -29.25 5.00 2.97
N VAL A 30 -29.69 3.97 3.68
CA VAL A 30 -28.92 2.73 3.83
C VAL A 30 -29.56 1.60 3.01
N PHE A 31 -28.78 0.99 2.12
CA PHE A 31 -29.14 -0.23 1.43
C PHE A 31 -28.58 -1.42 2.21
N THR A 32 -29.45 -2.29 2.68
CA THR A 32 -29.10 -3.45 3.49
C THR A 32 -29.68 -4.75 2.93
N GLY A 33 -29.37 -5.88 3.55
CA GLY A 33 -29.78 -7.22 3.14
C GLY A 33 -28.61 -8.21 3.08
N LEU A 34 -28.87 -9.47 2.84
CA LEU A 34 -27.88 -10.54 2.78
C LEU A 34 -26.77 -10.27 1.74
N SER A 35 -25.58 -10.84 1.95
CA SER A 35 -24.52 -10.82 0.92
C SER A 35 -25.03 -11.51 -0.36
N GLY A 36 -24.85 -10.84 -1.52
CA GLY A 36 -25.38 -11.33 -2.81
C GLY A 36 -26.89 -11.14 -3.01
N SER A 37 -27.58 -10.34 -2.19
CA SER A 37 -29.02 -10.06 -2.37
C SER A 37 -29.34 -9.09 -3.52
N GLY A 38 -28.36 -8.33 -4.05
CA GLY A 38 -28.55 -7.37 -5.14
C GLY A 38 -28.36 -5.89 -4.75
N LYS A 39 -27.89 -5.60 -3.53
CA LYS A 39 -27.63 -4.22 -3.04
C LYS A 39 -26.68 -3.45 -3.95
N SER A 40 -25.52 -4.01 -4.21
CA SER A 40 -24.50 -3.39 -5.05
C SER A 40 -24.98 -3.28 -6.51
N SER A 41 -25.75 -4.26 -7.02
CA SER A 41 -26.35 -4.21 -8.35
C SER A 41 -27.30 -3.01 -8.49
N LEU A 42 -28.08 -2.70 -7.46
CA LEU A 42 -28.95 -1.53 -7.49
C LEU A 42 -28.16 -0.23 -7.30
N ALA A 43 -27.26 -0.17 -6.32
CA ALA A 43 -26.52 1.05 -5.97
C ALA A 43 -25.51 1.46 -7.04
N PHE A 44 -24.64 0.52 -7.46
CA PHE A 44 -23.51 0.80 -8.35
C PHE A 44 -23.82 0.49 -9.81
N ASP A 45 -24.33 -0.71 -10.11
CA ASP A 45 -24.51 -1.15 -11.50
C ASP A 45 -25.76 -0.53 -12.13
N THR A 46 -26.71 -0.02 -11.32
CA THR A 46 -27.93 0.65 -11.80
C THR A 46 -27.89 2.17 -11.57
N ILE A 47 -27.90 2.63 -10.31
CA ILE A 47 -28.07 4.06 -9.98
C ILE A 47 -26.81 4.86 -10.36
N TYR A 48 -25.65 4.43 -9.89
CA TYR A 48 -24.39 5.11 -10.20
C TYR A 48 -24.06 5.05 -11.69
N ALA A 49 -24.17 3.87 -12.30
CA ALA A 49 -23.86 3.67 -13.72
C ALA A 49 -24.71 4.60 -14.61
N GLU A 50 -26.02 4.72 -14.34
CA GLU A 50 -26.90 5.64 -15.08
C GLU A 50 -26.59 7.11 -14.80
N GLY A 51 -26.30 7.47 -13.54
CA GLY A 51 -25.91 8.83 -13.17
C GLY A 51 -24.63 9.27 -13.87
N GLN A 52 -23.62 8.40 -13.91
CA GLN A 52 -22.35 8.65 -14.58
C GLN A 52 -22.53 8.68 -16.11
N ARG A 53 -23.32 7.77 -16.68
CA ARG A 53 -23.63 7.75 -18.12
C ARG A 53 -24.22 9.08 -18.55
N ARG A 54 -25.25 9.59 -17.83
CA ARG A 54 -25.88 10.89 -18.14
C ARG A 54 -24.91 12.05 -18.01
N TYR A 55 -24.05 12.01 -17.00
CA TYR A 55 -23.00 13.02 -16.83
C TYR A 55 -22.05 13.04 -18.03
N VAL A 56 -21.52 11.86 -18.42
CA VAL A 56 -20.63 11.73 -19.58
C VAL A 56 -21.31 12.17 -20.88
N GLU A 57 -22.58 11.83 -21.07
CA GLU A 57 -23.36 12.28 -22.25
C GLU A 57 -23.54 13.81 -22.31
N SER A 58 -23.56 14.48 -21.17
CA SER A 58 -23.64 15.95 -21.10
C SER A 58 -22.34 16.66 -21.51
N LEU A 59 -21.21 15.94 -21.54
CA LEU A 59 -19.89 16.48 -21.91
C LEU A 59 -19.76 16.70 -23.42
N SER A 60 -18.75 17.48 -23.82
CA SER A 60 -18.43 17.69 -25.24
C SER A 60 -18.11 16.38 -25.97
N SER A 61 -18.34 16.33 -27.28
CA SER A 61 -17.99 15.17 -28.11
C SER A 61 -16.52 14.75 -28.00
N TYR A 62 -15.63 15.71 -27.84
CA TYR A 62 -14.21 15.49 -27.63
C TYR A 62 -13.94 14.77 -26.30
N ALA A 63 -14.53 15.24 -25.19
CA ALA A 63 -14.37 14.60 -23.90
C ALA A 63 -14.94 13.16 -23.88
N ARG A 64 -16.07 12.94 -24.57
CA ARG A 64 -16.69 11.60 -24.70
C ARG A 64 -15.81 10.58 -25.44
N GLN A 65 -15.00 11.01 -26.42
CA GLN A 65 -14.04 10.13 -27.10
C GLN A 65 -12.98 9.56 -26.16
N PHE A 66 -12.59 10.31 -25.13
CA PHE A 66 -11.60 9.86 -24.14
C PHE A 66 -12.21 9.00 -23.03
N LEU A 67 -13.47 9.26 -22.66
CA LEU A 67 -14.13 8.57 -21.53
C LEU A 67 -14.82 7.26 -21.98
N GLY A 68 -14.97 7.03 -23.26
CA GLY A 68 -15.66 5.87 -23.84
C GLY A 68 -17.19 5.97 -23.74
N GLN A 69 -17.88 5.08 -24.43
CA GLN A 69 -19.33 4.91 -24.26
C GLN A 69 -19.61 3.98 -23.09
N MET A 70 -20.38 4.44 -22.14
CA MET A 70 -20.88 3.60 -21.05
C MET A 70 -22.14 2.85 -21.51
N GLU A 71 -22.20 1.57 -21.21
CA GLU A 71 -23.40 0.79 -21.46
C GLU A 71 -24.55 1.30 -20.59
N LYS A 72 -25.76 1.32 -21.15
CA LYS A 72 -26.97 1.67 -20.40
C LYS A 72 -27.30 0.49 -19.46
N PRO A 73 -27.49 0.73 -18.15
CA PRO A 73 -27.92 -0.32 -17.25
C PRO A 73 -29.31 -0.85 -17.65
N ASN A 74 -29.58 -2.10 -17.29
CA ASN A 74 -30.84 -2.75 -17.58
C ASN A 74 -31.94 -2.26 -16.64
N VAL A 75 -32.51 -1.12 -16.96
CA VAL A 75 -33.55 -0.43 -16.22
C VAL A 75 -34.48 0.28 -17.18
N GLU A 76 -35.79 0.28 -16.91
CA GLU A 76 -36.75 0.94 -17.77
C GLU A 76 -36.63 2.47 -17.67
N VAL A 77 -36.75 2.99 -16.47
CA VAL A 77 -36.73 4.45 -16.19
C VAL A 77 -36.03 4.75 -14.87
N ILE A 78 -35.16 5.77 -14.87
CA ILE A 78 -34.69 6.42 -13.65
C ILE A 78 -34.90 7.94 -13.77
N GLU A 79 -35.62 8.52 -12.83
CA GLU A 79 -35.87 9.95 -12.74
C GLU A 79 -35.29 10.55 -11.46
N GLY A 80 -35.03 11.86 -11.44
CA GLY A 80 -34.58 12.59 -10.25
C GLY A 80 -33.08 12.38 -9.88
N LEU A 81 -32.24 11.78 -10.76
CA LEU A 81 -30.81 11.62 -10.48
C LEU A 81 -30.08 12.96 -10.48
N SER A 82 -29.21 13.13 -9.47
CA SER A 82 -28.16 14.14 -9.43
C SER A 82 -26.86 13.57 -10.02
N PRO A 83 -25.84 14.42 -10.31
CA PRO A 83 -24.50 13.93 -10.58
C PRO A 83 -24.03 12.97 -9.49
N ALA A 84 -23.57 11.77 -9.87
CA ALA A 84 -23.26 10.71 -8.94
C ALA A 84 -21.74 10.54 -8.75
N ILE A 85 -21.32 10.37 -7.51
CA ILE A 85 -19.94 10.07 -7.11
C ILE A 85 -19.95 8.75 -6.34
N SER A 86 -19.14 7.80 -6.80
CA SER A 86 -18.93 6.51 -6.14
C SER A 86 -17.66 6.50 -5.29
N ILE A 87 -17.77 5.97 -4.08
CA ILE A 87 -16.67 5.71 -3.18
C ILE A 87 -16.65 4.21 -2.86
N ASP A 88 -16.04 3.45 -3.77
CA ASP A 88 -15.95 1.99 -3.69
C ASP A 88 -14.69 1.52 -2.94
N GLN A 89 -14.69 0.25 -2.57
CA GLN A 89 -13.56 -0.43 -1.93
C GLN A 89 -12.42 -0.81 -2.87
N LYS A 90 -12.60 -0.64 -4.18
CA LYS A 90 -11.60 -1.12 -5.15
C LYS A 90 -10.24 -0.51 -4.92
N THR A 91 -9.27 -1.38 -4.96
CA THR A 91 -7.87 -1.23 -4.60
C THR A 91 -7.22 0.06 -5.07
N THR A 92 -6.49 0.64 -4.14
CA THR A 92 -5.51 1.70 -4.32
C THR A 92 -4.59 1.48 -5.51
N SER A 93 -4.19 2.58 -6.13
CA SER A 93 -3.15 2.58 -7.14
C SER A 93 -1.89 1.86 -6.64
N LYS A 94 -1.45 0.85 -7.35
CA LYS A 94 -0.14 0.18 -7.10
C LYS A 94 1.05 1.03 -7.53
N ASN A 95 0.82 2.28 -7.92
CA ASN A 95 1.89 3.19 -8.31
C ASN A 95 2.71 3.56 -7.06
N PRO A 96 4.03 3.25 -7.01
CA PRO A 96 4.87 3.54 -5.86
C PRO A 96 5.06 5.04 -5.60
N ARG A 97 4.66 5.89 -6.55
CA ARG A 97 4.68 7.35 -6.41
C ARG A 97 3.41 7.93 -5.79
N SER A 98 2.34 7.15 -5.66
CA SER A 98 1.12 7.59 -5.00
C SER A 98 1.28 7.49 -3.49
N THR A 99 1.09 8.60 -2.78
CA THR A 99 1.12 8.69 -1.31
C THR A 99 -0.19 9.25 -0.79
N VAL A 100 -0.46 9.12 0.50
CA VAL A 100 -1.62 9.76 1.15
C VAL A 100 -1.65 11.25 0.81
N GLY A 101 -0.52 11.96 0.94
CA GLY A 101 -0.44 13.38 0.64
C GLY A 101 -0.75 13.76 -0.81
N THR A 102 -0.40 12.90 -1.79
CA THR A 102 -0.72 13.17 -3.20
C THR A 102 -2.17 12.83 -3.55
N VAL A 103 -2.74 11.79 -2.94
CA VAL A 103 -4.15 11.39 -3.18
C VAL A 103 -5.12 12.41 -2.57
N THR A 104 -4.75 13.01 -1.44
CA THR A 104 -5.54 14.04 -0.75
C THR A 104 -5.29 15.44 -1.26
N GLU A 105 -4.38 15.61 -2.22
CA GLU A 105 -3.93 16.91 -2.76
C GLU A 105 -3.22 17.81 -1.72
N ILE A 106 -3.08 17.38 -0.47
CA ILE A 106 -2.40 18.14 0.58
C ILE A 106 -0.95 18.45 0.18
N TYR A 107 -0.28 17.48 -0.45
CA TYR A 107 1.09 17.65 -0.92
C TYR A 107 1.24 18.79 -1.94
N ASP A 108 0.22 19.07 -2.74
CA ASP A 108 0.28 20.18 -3.71
C ASP A 108 0.25 21.55 -3.01
N TYR A 109 -0.53 21.67 -1.94
CA TYR A 109 -0.52 22.87 -1.10
C TYR A 109 0.77 22.99 -0.29
N LEU A 110 1.35 21.88 0.19
CA LEU A 110 2.65 21.90 0.87
C LEU A 110 3.74 22.37 -0.08
N ARG A 111 3.79 21.87 -1.32
CA ARG A 111 4.76 22.34 -2.33
C ARG A 111 4.66 23.85 -2.55
N LEU A 112 3.43 24.38 -2.59
CA LEU A 112 3.19 25.81 -2.73
C LEU A 112 3.66 26.57 -1.49
N LEU A 113 3.37 26.07 -0.28
CA LEU A 113 3.80 26.69 0.99
C LEU A 113 5.33 26.78 1.06
N TYR A 114 6.03 25.64 0.86
CA TYR A 114 7.50 25.60 0.93
C TYR A 114 8.17 26.44 -0.16
N ALA A 115 7.58 26.55 -1.34
CA ALA A 115 8.11 27.41 -2.41
C ALA A 115 7.93 28.90 -2.13
N ARG A 116 6.92 29.31 -1.35
CA ARG A 116 6.59 30.74 -1.16
C ARG A 116 7.12 31.32 0.14
N VAL A 117 7.15 30.54 1.22
CA VAL A 117 7.55 30.98 2.56
C VAL A 117 8.64 30.11 3.17
N GLY A 118 9.16 29.15 2.42
CA GLY A 118 10.24 28.26 2.88
C GLY A 118 11.57 29.00 2.98
N VAL A 119 12.30 28.70 4.05
CA VAL A 119 13.65 29.24 4.32
C VAL A 119 14.68 28.22 3.86
N PRO A 120 15.49 28.53 2.83
CA PRO A 120 16.50 27.60 2.33
C PRO A 120 17.72 27.56 3.25
N HIS A 121 18.28 26.37 3.43
CA HIS A 121 19.49 26.10 4.18
C HIS A 121 20.51 25.37 3.32
N CYS A 122 21.77 25.48 3.67
CA CYS A 122 22.83 24.73 3.03
C CYS A 122 22.70 23.21 3.38
N PRO A 123 22.60 22.30 2.41
CA PRO A 123 22.45 20.86 2.69
C PRO A 123 23.70 20.23 3.35
N ILE A 124 24.86 20.96 3.39
CA ILE A 124 26.10 20.46 3.98
C ILE A 124 26.30 21.01 5.40
N CYS A 125 26.22 22.34 5.61
CA CYS A 125 26.49 22.97 6.91
C CYS A 125 25.23 23.37 7.69
N GLY A 126 24.04 23.32 7.09
CA GLY A 126 22.78 23.67 7.73
C GLY A 126 22.56 25.19 7.95
N LYS A 127 23.48 26.06 7.50
CA LYS A 127 23.28 27.50 7.62
C LYS A 127 22.15 27.99 6.75
N GLU A 128 21.37 28.91 7.25
CA GLU A 128 20.34 29.63 6.50
C GLU A 128 20.98 30.39 5.34
N ILE A 129 20.38 30.28 4.17
CA ILE A 129 20.80 30.97 2.94
C ILE A 129 19.78 32.06 2.66
N SER A 130 20.21 33.34 2.80
CA SER A 130 19.35 34.48 2.51
C SER A 130 19.77 35.15 1.20
N GLN A 131 18.79 35.74 0.54
CA GLN A 131 19.00 36.55 -0.64
C GLN A 131 19.10 38.03 -0.22
N GLN A 132 20.10 38.72 -0.70
CA GLN A 132 20.29 40.15 -0.40
C GLN A 132 20.15 40.99 -1.68
N THR A 133 19.41 42.06 -1.64
CA THR A 133 19.34 43.02 -2.76
C THR A 133 20.64 43.82 -2.88
N THR A 134 20.94 44.37 -4.06
CA THR A 134 22.09 45.25 -4.28
C THR A 134 22.10 46.39 -3.26
N ASP A 135 20.94 47.03 -3.02
CA ASP A 135 20.79 48.10 -2.07
C ASP A 135 21.17 47.72 -0.62
N GLN A 136 20.71 46.54 -0.19
CA GLN A 136 21.04 45.99 1.14
C GLN A 136 22.55 45.73 1.30
N ILE A 137 23.18 45.21 0.22
CA ILE A 137 24.64 45.00 0.19
C ILE A 137 25.37 46.32 0.27
N VAL A 138 24.98 47.31 -0.55
CA VAL A 138 25.54 48.67 -0.54
C VAL A 138 25.39 49.32 0.83
N ASP A 139 24.16 49.28 1.41
CA ASP A 139 23.89 49.84 2.72
C ASP A 139 24.76 49.22 3.84
N THR A 140 24.97 47.89 3.73
CA THR A 140 25.80 47.16 4.70
C THR A 140 27.28 47.58 4.56
N VAL A 141 27.77 47.70 3.33
CA VAL A 141 29.15 48.11 3.07
C VAL A 141 29.37 49.60 3.44
N MET A 142 28.38 50.47 3.21
CA MET A 142 28.44 51.90 3.58
C MET A 142 28.42 52.15 5.11
N ARG A 143 28.01 51.17 5.93
CA ARG A 143 28.10 51.26 7.40
C ARG A 143 29.50 51.00 7.97
N LEU A 144 30.48 50.63 7.09
CA LEU A 144 31.88 50.51 7.50
C LEU A 144 32.44 51.89 7.86
N ASP A 145 33.51 51.92 8.65
CA ASP A 145 34.12 53.15 9.10
C ASP A 145 34.64 54.01 7.93
N LEU A 146 34.39 55.29 7.98
CA LEU A 146 34.87 56.26 6.98
C LEU A 146 36.40 56.18 6.86
N GLY A 147 36.88 56.07 5.63
CA GLY A 147 38.29 55.90 5.31
C GLY A 147 38.76 54.46 5.17
N SER A 148 37.92 53.50 5.45
CA SER A 148 38.21 52.08 5.25
C SER A 148 38.49 51.78 3.77
N LYS A 149 39.58 51.08 3.49
CA LYS A 149 39.93 50.64 2.14
C LYS A 149 39.30 49.26 1.86
N ILE A 150 38.50 49.14 0.83
CA ILE A 150 37.79 47.94 0.44
C ILE A 150 38.18 47.48 -0.97
N GLN A 151 38.09 46.17 -1.20
CA GLN A 151 38.13 45.55 -2.52
C GLN A 151 36.84 44.82 -2.79
N VAL A 152 36.20 45.15 -3.91
CA VAL A 152 35.01 44.42 -4.37
C VAL A 152 35.49 43.25 -5.23
N LEU A 153 35.14 42.05 -4.82
CA LEU A 153 35.58 40.78 -5.41
C LEU A 153 34.38 40.05 -5.99
N SER A 154 34.57 39.43 -7.13
CA SER A 154 33.60 38.55 -7.74
C SER A 154 34.10 37.08 -7.66
N PRO A 155 33.54 36.22 -6.79
CA PRO A 155 33.90 34.82 -6.69
C PRO A 155 33.38 34.02 -7.91
N VAL A 156 34.24 33.78 -8.89
CA VAL A 156 33.89 33.07 -10.14
C VAL A 156 34.04 31.57 -9.98
N ILE A 157 35.04 31.11 -9.23
CA ILE A 157 35.27 29.71 -8.92
C ILE A 157 35.44 29.58 -7.40
N MET A 158 34.68 28.66 -6.80
CA MET A 158 34.75 28.36 -5.38
C MET A 158 35.07 26.89 -5.14
N ASN A 159 36.19 26.60 -4.50
CA ASN A 159 36.62 25.29 -4.00
C ASN A 159 36.51 24.16 -5.06
N ARG A 160 36.88 24.43 -6.32
CA ARG A 160 36.66 23.52 -7.47
C ARG A 160 37.98 23.06 -8.05
N LYS A 161 38.11 21.75 -8.37
CA LYS A 161 39.31 21.21 -9.00
C LYS A 161 39.37 21.62 -10.47
N GLY A 162 40.55 21.93 -10.95
CA GLY A 162 40.79 22.26 -12.37
C GLY A 162 41.86 23.32 -12.57
N GLU A 163 42.34 23.50 -13.78
CA GLU A 163 43.29 24.53 -14.17
C GLU A 163 42.61 25.91 -14.45
N HIS A 164 41.27 25.92 -14.63
CA HIS A 164 40.43 27.11 -14.81
C HIS A 164 40.93 28.15 -15.84
N ILE A 165 41.64 27.70 -16.88
CA ILE A 165 42.26 28.56 -17.89
C ILE A 165 41.19 29.40 -18.62
N LYS A 166 40.04 28.81 -18.95
CA LYS A 166 38.97 29.47 -19.70
C LYS A 166 38.37 30.63 -18.92
N GLU A 167 38.15 30.47 -17.65
CA GLU A 167 37.59 31.47 -16.76
C GLU A 167 38.56 32.64 -16.56
N LEU A 168 39.84 32.36 -16.39
CA LEU A 168 40.89 33.37 -16.30
C LEU A 168 41.09 34.13 -17.62
N GLU A 169 41.07 33.45 -18.76
CA GLU A 169 41.10 34.09 -20.07
C GLU A 169 39.86 34.95 -20.33
N HIS A 170 38.70 34.51 -19.88
CA HIS A 170 37.45 35.27 -20.03
C HIS A 170 37.53 36.58 -19.24
N ALA A 171 37.96 36.51 -17.99
CA ALA A 171 38.18 37.71 -17.14
C ALA A 171 39.21 38.66 -17.77
N ARG A 172 40.31 38.13 -18.34
CA ARG A 172 41.31 38.95 -19.05
C ARG A 172 40.71 39.64 -20.28
N LYS A 173 39.93 38.97 -21.08
CA LYS A 173 39.25 39.52 -22.27
C LYS A 173 38.24 40.61 -21.94
N GLN A 174 37.61 40.52 -20.76
CA GLN A 174 36.71 41.57 -20.25
C GLN A 174 37.41 42.79 -19.64
N GLY A 175 38.76 42.77 -19.60
CA GLY A 175 39.56 43.94 -19.17
C GLY A 175 39.89 43.97 -17.64
N TYR A 176 39.60 42.90 -16.91
CA TYR A 176 40.01 42.81 -15.51
C TYR A 176 41.52 42.61 -15.41
N VAL A 177 42.14 43.27 -14.43
CA VAL A 177 43.62 43.33 -14.29
C VAL A 177 44.10 42.31 -13.26
N ARG A 178 43.35 42.06 -12.24
CA ARG A 178 43.77 41.24 -11.09
C ARG A 178 42.73 40.22 -10.64
N ALA A 179 43.21 39.05 -10.18
CA ALA A 179 42.41 38.06 -9.50
C ALA A 179 43.07 37.62 -8.18
N ARG A 180 42.27 37.33 -7.16
CA ARG A 180 42.70 36.65 -5.95
C ARG A 180 42.47 35.15 -6.11
N ILE A 181 43.54 34.36 -6.07
CA ILE A 181 43.48 32.91 -6.22
C ILE A 181 44.04 32.28 -4.95
N ASP A 182 43.22 31.48 -4.29
CA ASP A 182 43.58 30.84 -3.02
C ASP A 182 44.12 31.82 -1.97
N GLY A 183 43.58 33.05 -1.96
CA GLY A 183 43.97 34.13 -1.07
C GLY A 183 45.15 35.01 -1.54
N ILE A 184 45.82 34.65 -2.63
CA ILE A 184 46.96 35.36 -3.18
C ILE A 184 46.53 36.18 -4.42
N ILE A 185 46.94 37.44 -4.51
CA ILE A 185 46.60 38.32 -5.62
C ILE A 185 47.59 38.09 -6.76
N TYR A 186 47.07 37.79 -7.93
CA TYR A 186 47.81 37.62 -9.18
C TYR A 186 47.42 38.71 -10.19
N ASP A 187 48.37 39.13 -11.04
CA ASP A 187 48.09 39.93 -12.19
C ASP A 187 47.63 39.05 -13.35
N LEU A 188 46.47 39.35 -13.93
CA LEU A 188 45.89 38.56 -15.05
C LEU A 188 46.69 38.70 -16.35
N SER A 189 47.63 39.68 -16.43
CA SER A 189 48.54 39.80 -17.59
C SER A 189 49.59 38.68 -17.64
N GLU A 190 49.90 38.09 -16.47
CA GLU A 190 50.88 37.01 -16.35
C GLU A 190 50.25 35.63 -16.68
N GLU A 191 51.11 34.65 -16.99
CA GLU A 191 50.65 33.25 -17.22
C GLU A 191 50.47 32.55 -15.85
N ILE A 192 49.20 32.34 -15.48
CA ILE A 192 48.85 31.68 -14.22
C ILE A 192 48.63 30.20 -14.46
N LYS A 193 49.47 29.33 -13.84
CA LYS A 193 49.37 27.86 -13.91
C LYS A 193 48.82 27.30 -12.61
N LEU A 194 47.63 26.71 -12.64
CA LEU A 194 47.01 26.08 -11.50
C LEU A 194 47.10 24.56 -11.56
N GLU A 195 47.15 23.89 -10.41
CA GLU A 195 47.24 22.45 -10.33
C GLU A 195 45.90 21.79 -10.59
N LYS A 196 45.82 20.96 -11.63
CA LYS A 196 44.59 20.29 -12.07
C LYS A 196 43.87 19.46 -10.97
N ASN A 197 44.62 18.89 -10.05
CA ASN A 197 44.09 17.95 -9.02
C ASN A 197 43.82 18.66 -7.67
N LYS A 198 44.16 19.93 -7.53
CA LYS A 198 43.92 20.75 -6.37
C LYS A 198 42.64 21.57 -6.52
N LYS A 199 41.98 21.84 -5.41
CA LYS A 199 40.79 22.71 -5.38
C LYS A 199 41.25 24.16 -5.30
N HIS A 200 40.71 24.99 -6.17
CA HIS A 200 41.03 26.39 -6.23
C HIS A 200 39.80 27.28 -6.00
N THR A 201 40.02 28.44 -5.40
CA THR A 201 39.04 29.53 -5.30
C THR A 201 39.59 30.71 -6.06
N ILE A 202 38.83 31.22 -7.08
CA ILE A 202 39.22 32.29 -7.94
C ILE A 202 38.19 33.41 -7.81
N GLU A 203 38.65 34.57 -7.44
CA GLU A 203 37.88 35.79 -7.23
C GLU A 203 38.48 36.95 -8.06
N ILE A 204 37.67 37.51 -8.93
CA ILE A 204 38.10 38.61 -9.78
C ILE A 204 37.97 39.92 -8.98
N ILE A 205 39.02 40.75 -8.91
CA ILE A 205 38.99 42.07 -8.28
C ILE A 205 38.31 43.02 -9.27
N VAL A 206 37.09 43.44 -8.93
CA VAL A 206 36.29 44.32 -9.76
C VAL A 206 36.68 45.79 -9.53
N ASP A 207 36.76 46.22 -8.26
CA ASP A 207 37.13 47.59 -7.91
C ASP A 207 37.83 47.67 -6.55
N ARG A 208 38.55 48.80 -6.33
CA ARG A 208 39.19 49.18 -5.06
C ARG A 208 38.71 50.53 -4.67
N LEU A 209 38.06 50.62 -3.53
CA LEU A 209 37.38 51.80 -3.07
C LEU A 209 37.83 52.21 -1.66
N VAL A 210 37.61 53.47 -1.33
CA VAL A 210 37.75 53.96 0.03
C VAL A 210 36.37 54.47 0.46
N ILE A 211 35.88 54.02 1.61
CA ILE A 211 34.58 54.43 2.14
C ILE A 211 34.55 55.93 2.41
N LYS A 212 33.64 56.63 1.70
CA LYS A 212 33.34 58.06 1.80
C LYS A 212 31.87 58.29 1.52
N ASP A 213 31.32 59.43 1.91
CA ASP A 213 29.89 59.72 1.74
C ASP A 213 29.43 59.79 0.23
N ASP A 214 30.33 59.99 -0.68
CA ASP A 214 30.07 60.24 -2.11
C ASP A 214 30.30 59.02 -3.00
N ILE A 215 30.64 57.83 -2.46
CA ILE A 215 30.98 56.62 -3.25
C ILE A 215 29.82 55.72 -3.57
N GLN A 216 28.63 55.98 -3.03
CA GLN A 216 27.49 55.07 -3.10
C GLN A 216 27.18 54.62 -4.55
N SER A 217 27.12 55.54 -5.50
CA SER A 217 26.85 55.21 -6.89
C SER A 217 27.91 54.28 -7.50
N ARG A 218 29.20 54.59 -7.29
CA ARG A 218 30.29 53.76 -7.79
C ARG A 218 30.38 52.43 -7.10
N LEU A 219 30.05 52.35 -5.82
CA LEU A 219 29.97 51.10 -5.07
C LEU A 219 28.82 50.21 -5.61
N THR A 220 27.66 50.82 -5.92
CA THR A 220 26.54 50.12 -6.54
C THR A 220 26.94 49.53 -7.87
N ASP A 221 27.53 50.30 -8.79
CA ASP A 221 28.01 49.83 -10.09
C ASP A 221 29.03 48.69 -9.96
N SER A 222 29.93 48.79 -8.97
CA SER A 222 30.97 47.79 -8.73
C SER A 222 30.36 46.48 -8.19
N ILE A 223 29.36 46.57 -7.31
CA ILE A 223 28.64 45.40 -6.76
C ILE A 223 27.81 44.73 -7.85
N GLU A 224 27.06 45.52 -8.66
CA GLU A 224 26.30 44.97 -9.79
C GLU A 224 27.19 44.24 -10.82
N THR A 225 28.35 44.83 -11.10
CA THR A 225 29.35 44.20 -11.98
C THR A 225 29.89 42.91 -11.38
N ALA A 226 30.20 42.89 -10.10
CA ALA A 226 30.71 41.70 -9.41
C ALA A 226 29.66 40.59 -9.35
N VAL A 227 28.40 40.93 -9.07
CA VAL A 227 27.26 40.03 -9.05
C VAL A 227 27.01 39.41 -10.43
N ASN A 228 27.00 40.22 -11.47
CA ASN A 228 26.79 39.76 -12.85
C ASN A 228 27.91 38.81 -13.33
N LEU A 229 29.16 39.09 -12.94
CA LEU A 229 30.31 38.24 -13.31
C LEU A 229 30.33 36.90 -12.59
N SER A 230 29.94 36.86 -11.33
CA SER A 230 29.91 35.63 -10.51
C SER A 230 28.61 34.84 -10.65
N GLY A 231 27.55 35.40 -11.24
CA GLY A 231 26.22 34.82 -11.24
C GLY A 231 25.49 34.96 -9.91
N GLY A 232 25.75 36.03 -9.14
CA GLY A 232 24.97 36.34 -7.93
C GLY A 232 25.77 36.48 -6.64
N LEU A 233 27.07 36.20 -6.65
CA LEU A 233 27.93 36.30 -5.47
C LEU A 233 28.83 37.56 -5.50
N VAL A 234 29.05 38.18 -4.35
CA VAL A 234 30.03 39.24 -4.20
C VAL A 234 30.71 39.14 -2.84
N ALA A 235 32.02 39.41 -2.81
CA ALA A 235 32.77 39.51 -1.59
C ALA A 235 33.40 40.92 -1.49
N VAL A 236 33.37 41.50 -0.31
CA VAL A 236 34.02 42.77 -0.03
C VAL A 236 35.11 42.56 1.01
N ASP A 237 36.34 42.64 0.59
CA ASP A 237 37.51 42.49 1.46
C ASP A 237 37.87 43.85 2.03
N VAL A 238 37.80 43.97 3.36
CA VAL A 238 38.21 45.21 4.09
C VAL A 238 39.68 45.08 4.45
N ILE A 239 40.51 45.84 3.83
CA ILE A 239 41.96 45.76 4.03
C ILE A 239 42.31 46.05 5.49
N GLY A 240 42.74 45.01 6.21
CA GLY A 240 43.08 45.10 7.65
C GLY A 240 41.89 44.84 8.59
N GLY A 241 40.70 44.50 8.07
CA GLY A 241 39.50 44.31 8.89
C GLY A 241 38.83 42.93 8.78
N GLY A 242 38.76 42.37 7.62
CA GLY A 242 38.06 41.09 7.37
C GLY A 242 37.25 41.11 6.08
N GLU A 243 36.67 39.98 5.71
CA GLU A 243 35.94 39.82 4.45
C GLU A 243 34.43 39.68 4.72
N LEU A 244 33.63 40.47 4.01
CA LEU A 244 32.17 40.40 4.00
C LEU A 244 31.75 39.69 2.72
N LYS A 245 30.94 38.64 2.86
CA LYS A 245 30.38 37.87 1.73
C LYS A 245 28.90 38.09 1.61
N PHE A 246 28.44 38.32 0.41
CA PHE A 246 27.05 38.61 0.09
C PHE A 246 26.59 37.77 -1.09
N SER A 247 25.30 37.50 -1.15
CA SER A 247 24.70 36.75 -2.27
C SER A 247 23.37 37.37 -2.67
N GLN A 248 23.20 37.59 -3.96
CA GLN A 248 21.89 37.89 -4.56
C GLN A 248 21.09 36.67 -4.97
N THR A 249 21.72 35.51 -4.98
CA THR A 249 21.08 34.21 -5.15
C THR A 249 21.11 33.46 -3.83
N TYR A 250 20.23 32.48 -3.67
CA TYR A 250 20.29 31.56 -2.53
C TYR A 250 21.56 30.71 -2.62
N ALA A 251 22.69 31.22 -2.17
CA ALA A 251 23.97 30.50 -2.23
C ALA A 251 24.67 30.47 -0.88
N CYS A 252 25.25 29.32 -0.55
CA CYS A 252 26.08 29.18 0.64
C CYS A 252 27.48 29.78 0.39
N ASP A 253 27.89 30.68 1.26
CA ASP A 253 29.20 31.36 1.23
C ASP A 253 30.37 30.40 1.49
N GLU A 254 30.17 29.28 2.22
CA GLU A 254 31.23 28.31 2.54
C GLU A 254 31.36 27.19 1.50
N HIS A 255 30.25 26.73 0.93
CA HIS A 255 30.22 25.54 0.06
C HIS A 255 29.94 25.84 -1.41
N GLY A 256 29.58 27.09 -1.74
CA GLY A 256 29.27 27.51 -3.12
C GLY A 256 28.04 26.81 -3.73
N ILE A 257 27.19 26.23 -2.89
CA ILE A 257 25.93 25.62 -3.33
C ILE A 257 24.93 26.74 -3.53
N SER A 258 24.44 26.88 -4.77
CA SER A 258 23.40 27.84 -5.13
C SER A 258 22.06 27.10 -5.28
N ILE A 259 21.03 27.60 -4.63
CA ILE A 259 19.66 27.16 -4.76
C ILE A 259 18.96 28.17 -5.69
N PRO A 260 18.35 27.70 -6.80
CA PRO A 260 17.62 28.61 -7.69
C PRO A 260 16.36 29.15 -7.00
N GLU A 261 15.71 30.14 -7.59
CA GLU A 261 14.43 30.65 -7.09
C GLU A 261 13.44 29.51 -6.89
N LEU A 262 12.89 29.41 -5.67
CA LEU A 262 12.05 28.29 -5.27
C LEU A 262 10.72 28.27 -6.03
N THR A 263 10.45 27.18 -6.71
CA THR A 263 9.19 26.91 -7.41
C THR A 263 8.52 25.65 -6.87
N PRO A 264 7.18 25.52 -6.93
CA PRO A 264 6.48 24.33 -6.45
C PRO A 264 6.91 23.03 -7.15
N THR A 265 7.43 23.11 -8.38
CA THR A 265 7.93 21.95 -9.15
C THR A 265 9.20 21.35 -8.55
N MET A 266 10.01 22.13 -7.83
CA MET A 266 11.22 21.68 -7.15
C MET A 266 10.94 20.80 -5.93
N PHE A 267 9.77 20.93 -5.35
CA PHE A 267 9.30 20.11 -4.24
C PHE A 267 8.47 18.89 -4.71
N SER A 268 8.38 18.66 -6.01
CA SER A 268 7.67 17.50 -6.57
C SER A 268 8.62 16.35 -6.84
N PHE A 269 8.43 15.23 -6.15
CA PHE A 269 9.16 14.00 -6.43
C PHE A 269 8.70 13.29 -7.72
N ASN A 270 7.60 13.75 -8.35
CA ASN A 270 7.14 13.30 -9.66
C ASN A 270 7.74 14.12 -10.82
N ASN A 271 8.44 15.22 -10.51
CA ASN A 271 9.09 16.08 -11.51
C ASN A 271 10.62 15.89 -11.46
N PRO A 272 11.31 15.73 -12.59
CA PRO A 272 12.77 15.58 -12.63
C PRO A 272 13.55 16.74 -11.97
N MET A 273 12.97 17.93 -11.90
CA MET A 273 13.60 19.07 -11.22
C MET A 273 13.74 18.82 -9.72
N GLY A 274 12.72 18.26 -9.06
CA GLY A 274 12.69 18.03 -7.62
C GLY A 274 13.12 16.63 -7.21
N ALA A 275 12.88 15.64 -8.06
CA ALA A 275 13.12 14.24 -7.77
C ALA A 275 14.60 13.93 -7.51
N CYS A 276 14.88 13.07 -6.53
CA CYS A 276 16.20 12.48 -6.34
C CYS A 276 16.70 11.83 -7.64
N PRO A 277 17.84 12.20 -8.19
CA PRO A 277 18.33 11.70 -9.49
C PRO A 277 18.65 10.19 -9.45
N HIS A 278 18.94 9.63 -8.28
CA HIS A 278 19.28 8.22 -8.16
C HIS A 278 18.02 7.31 -8.19
N CYS A 279 16.97 7.63 -7.44
CA CYS A 279 15.74 6.83 -7.39
C CYS A 279 14.59 7.41 -8.25
N MET A 280 14.83 8.50 -8.97
CA MET A 280 13.81 9.17 -9.81
C MET A 280 12.51 9.47 -9.05
N GLY A 281 12.60 9.81 -7.77
CA GLY A 281 11.47 10.15 -6.91
C GLY A 281 10.69 8.97 -6.32
N ILE A 282 11.14 7.74 -6.53
CA ILE A 282 10.49 6.54 -5.96
C ILE A 282 10.81 6.39 -4.46
N GLY A 283 12.04 6.76 -4.05
CA GLY A 283 12.51 6.68 -2.67
C GLY A 283 13.07 5.32 -2.26
N MET A 284 12.69 4.25 -2.95
CA MET A 284 13.06 2.87 -2.61
C MET A 284 13.53 2.09 -3.83
N PHE A 285 14.26 1.01 -3.60
CA PHE A 285 14.67 0.03 -4.59
C PHE A 285 14.35 -1.38 -4.10
N MET A 286 13.95 -2.24 -5.01
CA MET A 286 13.92 -3.68 -4.76
C MET A 286 15.35 -4.21 -4.82
N LYS A 287 15.90 -4.66 -3.69
CA LYS A 287 17.24 -5.25 -3.57
C LYS A 287 17.16 -6.63 -2.96
N VAL A 288 18.06 -7.51 -3.34
CA VAL A 288 18.17 -8.83 -2.71
C VAL A 288 18.54 -8.66 -1.23
N ASN A 289 17.71 -9.23 -0.36
CA ASN A 289 17.88 -9.11 1.09
C ASN A 289 18.71 -10.28 1.63
N PRO A 290 19.84 -10.04 2.30
CA PRO A 290 20.65 -11.11 2.89
C PRO A 290 19.89 -12.03 3.84
N LYS A 291 18.93 -11.49 4.62
CA LYS A 291 18.11 -12.28 5.56
C LYS A 291 17.15 -13.25 4.86
N LEU A 292 16.69 -12.93 3.63
CA LEU A 292 15.88 -13.84 2.82
C LEU A 292 16.73 -14.86 2.07
N LEU A 293 17.96 -14.48 1.72
CA LEU A 293 18.90 -15.32 1.02
C LEU A 293 19.46 -16.42 1.93
N ILE A 294 19.75 -16.07 3.19
CA ILE A 294 20.27 -17.01 4.20
C ILE A 294 19.09 -17.68 4.90
N SER A 295 18.88 -18.95 4.58
CA SER A 295 17.70 -19.68 5.06
C SER A 295 17.80 -20.10 6.52
N ASP A 296 19.01 -20.37 6.97
CA ASP A 296 19.31 -20.89 8.29
C ASP A 296 20.77 -20.60 8.61
N GLU A 297 21.02 -19.76 9.58
CA GLU A 297 22.38 -19.36 9.97
C GLU A 297 23.16 -20.47 10.69
N THR A 298 22.46 -21.51 11.18
CA THR A 298 23.08 -22.68 11.82
C THR A 298 23.65 -23.69 10.82
N LYS A 299 23.30 -23.55 9.54
CA LYS A 299 23.80 -24.41 8.45
C LYS A 299 25.07 -23.85 7.85
N SER A 300 25.87 -24.76 7.35
CA SER A 300 27.07 -24.42 6.56
C SER A 300 26.69 -24.10 5.10
N LEU A 301 27.63 -23.55 4.34
CA LEU A 301 27.46 -23.29 2.90
C LEU A 301 27.14 -24.58 2.11
N ILE A 302 27.72 -25.70 2.48
CA ILE A 302 27.46 -27.03 1.85
C ILE A 302 26.07 -27.53 2.22
N GLU A 303 25.64 -27.36 3.46
CA GLU A 303 24.31 -27.79 3.93
C GLU A 303 23.18 -26.89 3.39
N GLY A 304 23.52 -25.86 2.62
CA GLY A 304 22.56 -24.96 1.97
C GLY A 304 22.10 -23.81 2.85
N ALA A 305 22.99 -23.18 3.60
CA ALA A 305 22.74 -21.89 4.24
C ALA A 305 22.18 -20.86 3.25
N ILE A 306 22.70 -20.84 2.01
CA ILE A 306 22.23 -19.99 0.92
C ILE A 306 21.23 -20.75 0.05
N LYS A 307 19.99 -20.25 -0.02
CA LYS A 307 18.92 -20.80 -0.85
C LYS A 307 18.60 -19.89 -2.04
N ALA A 308 19.42 -19.95 -3.07
CA ALA A 308 19.14 -19.28 -4.34
C ALA A 308 19.47 -20.21 -5.51
N SER A 309 18.68 -20.10 -6.58
CA SER A 309 18.90 -20.87 -7.81
C SER A 309 20.28 -20.59 -8.41
N GLY A 310 21.04 -21.63 -8.63
CA GLY A 310 22.44 -21.58 -9.12
C GLY A 310 23.49 -21.43 -8.03
N TRP A 311 23.11 -21.29 -6.77
CA TRP A 311 24.02 -21.13 -5.62
C TRP A 311 23.87 -22.23 -4.55
N GLY A 312 23.07 -23.26 -4.81
CA GLY A 312 23.02 -24.48 -4.00
C GLY A 312 24.19 -25.42 -4.34
N VAL A 313 24.73 -26.10 -3.32
CA VAL A 313 25.87 -27.02 -3.45
C VAL A 313 25.44 -28.43 -3.85
N ASN A 314 24.20 -28.84 -3.51
CA ASN A 314 23.71 -30.19 -3.80
C ASN A 314 23.34 -30.34 -5.28
N SER A 315 24.15 -31.12 -6.02
CA SER A 315 23.80 -31.55 -7.38
C SER A 315 22.97 -32.84 -7.32
N TRP A 316 21.73 -32.79 -7.76
CA TRP A 316 20.87 -33.97 -7.92
C TRP A 316 21.35 -34.93 -9.02
N PHE A 317 22.21 -34.45 -9.93
CA PHE A 317 22.64 -35.18 -11.11
C PHE A 317 23.99 -35.90 -10.97
N ASN A 318 24.87 -35.40 -10.17
CA ASN A 318 26.17 -36.04 -9.92
C ASN A 318 26.73 -35.60 -8.56
N PRO A 319 26.66 -36.46 -7.52
CA PRO A 319 27.19 -36.15 -6.19
C PRO A 319 28.71 -35.91 -6.14
N ASP A 320 29.46 -36.43 -7.12
CA ASP A 320 30.94 -36.36 -7.18
C ASP A 320 31.48 -35.13 -7.94
N ALA A 321 30.61 -34.41 -8.64
CA ALA A 321 30.96 -33.18 -9.38
C ALA A 321 30.74 -31.92 -8.56
N SER A 322 31.76 -31.13 -8.31
CA SER A 322 31.65 -29.85 -7.63
C SER A 322 30.84 -28.87 -8.45
N THR A 323 29.82 -28.26 -7.81
CA THR A 323 29.03 -27.19 -8.43
C THR A 323 29.86 -25.91 -8.56
N ILE A 324 29.45 -25.01 -9.48
CA ILE A 324 30.12 -23.69 -9.61
C ILE A 324 30.04 -22.92 -8.28
N ALA A 325 28.94 -23.03 -7.55
CA ALA A 325 28.79 -22.41 -6.23
C ALA A 325 29.83 -22.95 -5.23
N GLU A 326 29.96 -24.28 -5.13
CA GLU A 326 30.92 -24.93 -4.24
C GLU A 326 32.34 -24.50 -4.53
N MET A 327 32.72 -24.43 -5.79
CA MET A 327 34.04 -24.00 -6.23
C MET A 327 34.41 -22.59 -5.74
N TYR A 328 33.44 -21.64 -5.85
CA TYR A 328 33.63 -20.28 -5.33
C TYR A 328 33.68 -20.27 -3.81
N TYR A 329 32.78 -21.03 -3.14
CA TYR A 329 32.76 -21.10 -1.67
C TYR A 329 34.05 -21.67 -1.11
N ARG A 330 34.63 -22.72 -1.72
CA ARG A 330 35.93 -23.25 -1.35
C ARG A 330 37.07 -22.23 -1.57
N GLY A 331 37.08 -21.54 -2.70
CA GLY A 331 38.06 -20.48 -2.96
C GLY A 331 38.00 -19.32 -1.95
N ILE A 332 36.81 -18.98 -1.45
CA ILE A 332 36.66 -18.01 -0.38
C ILE A 332 37.10 -18.58 0.97
N ALA A 333 36.71 -19.83 1.27
CA ALA A 333 37.13 -20.53 2.49
C ALA A 333 38.64 -20.61 2.61
N ASP A 334 39.34 -21.01 1.52
CA ASP A 334 40.79 -21.05 1.47
C ASP A 334 41.42 -19.66 1.69
N LYS A 335 40.86 -18.63 1.09
CA LYS A 335 41.38 -17.26 1.21
C LYS A 335 41.21 -16.66 2.60
N PHE A 336 40.06 -16.89 3.24
CA PHE A 336 39.74 -16.32 4.54
C PHE A 336 40.00 -17.26 5.72
N GLY A 337 40.48 -18.48 5.45
CA GLY A 337 40.96 -19.42 6.48
C GLY A 337 39.84 -20.03 7.34
N PHE A 338 38.70 -20.43 6.75
CA PHE A 338 37.62 -21.14 7.44
C PHE A 338 37.25 -22.44 6.71
N ASP A 339 36.64 -23.39 7.43
CA ASP A 339 36.14 -24.62 6.82
C ASP A 339 34.78 -24.36 6.17
N ILE A 340 34.56 -24.85 4.94
CA ILE A 340 33.31 -24.75 4.21
C ILE A 340 32.12 -25.39 4.94
N ASN A 341 32.37 -26.30 5.88
CA ASN A 341 31.42 -26.94 6.78
C ASN A 341 31.07 -26.08 8.02
N THR A 342 31.76 -24.94 8.19
CA THR A 342 31.46 -24.02 9.32
C THR A 342 30.05 -23.45 9.18
N PRO A 343 29.23 -23.45 10.24
CA PRO A 343 27.95 -22.79 10.24
C PRO A 343 28.03 -21.30 9.82
N TRP A 344 27.08 -20.81 9.09
CA TRP A 344 27.10 -19.43 8.58
C TRP A 344 27.32 -18.38 9.69
N CYS A 345 26.69 -18.56 10.86
CA CYS A 345 26.88 -17.66 12.00
C CYS A 345 28.31 -17.56 12.51
N ASP A 346 29.10 -18.62 12.33
CA ASP A 346 30.50 -18.72 12.82
C ASP A 346 31.53 -18.34 11.75
N ILE A 347 31.11 -18.13 10.50
CA ILE A 347 31.98 -17.66 9.41
C ILE A 347 32.42 -16.21 9.69
N PRO A 348 33.73 -15.88 9.53
CA PRO A 348 34.19 -14.49 9.69
C PRO A 348 33.39 -13.50 8.84
N LYS A 349 33.01 -12.35 9.40
CA LYS A 349 32.20 -11.34 8.71
C LYS A 349 32.78 -10.87 7.38
N ALA A 350 34.13 -10.82 7.28
CA ALA A 350 34.79 -10.47 6.01
C ALA A 350 34.52 -11.53 4.93
N ALA A 351 34.53 -12.81 5.30
CA ALA A 351 34.21 -13.91 4.39
C ALA A 351 32.70 -13.94 4.03
N GLN A 352 31.81 -13.70 5.00
CA GLN A 352 30.37 -13.54 4.74
C GLN A 352 30.12 -12.43 3.71
N ASN A 353 30.77 -11.27 3.88
CA ASN A 353 30.68 -10.16 2.93
C ASN A 353 31.25 -10.52 1.55
N ALA A 354 32.33 -11.28 1.49
CA ALA A 354 32.91 -11.74 0.22
C ALA A 354 31.96 -12.72 -0.50
N VAL A 355 31.27 -13.60 0.23
CA VAL A 355 30.24 -14.49 -0.33
C VAL A 355 29.05 -13.68 -0.86
N LEU A 356 28.56 -12.71 -0.08
CA LEU A 356 27.35 -11.96 -0.44
C LEU A 356 27.61 -10.92 -1.53
N TYR A 357 28.66 -10.11 -1.38
CA TYR A 357 28.90 -8.91 -2.21
C TYR A 357 30.15 -9.01 -3.10
N GLY A 358 30.88 -10.13 -3.03
CA GLY A 358 32.03 -10.38 -3.88
C GLY A 358 33.38 -9.93 -3.33
N THR A 359 34.42 -10.23 -4.10
CA THR A 359 35.85 -10.01 -3.72
C THR A 359 36.41 -8.67 -4.19
N LYS A 360 35.56 -7.76 -4.72
CA LYS A 360 35.97 -6.42 -5.18
C LYS A 360 37.14 -6.38 -6.14
N GLY A 361 37.22 -7.38 -7.06
CA GLY A 361 38.28 -7.52 -8.05
C GLY A 361 39.53 -8.34 -7.57
N GLU A 362 39.56 -8.77 -6.32
CA GLU A 362 40.60 -9.68 -5.86
C GLU A 362 40.34 -11.10 -6.36
N LYS A 363 41.35 -11.72 -6.96
CA LYS A 363 41.26 -13.04 -7.56
C LYS A 363 41.31 -14.15 -6.49
N LEU A 364 40.39 -15.10 -6.64
CA LEU A 364 40.34 -16.35 -5.88
C LEU A 364 41.06 -17.46 -6.69
N LYS A 365 41.71 -18.35 -6.00
CA LYS A 365 42.19 -19.61 -6.58
C LYS A 365 41.03 -20.59 -6.61
N LEU A 366 40.60 -20.96 -7.80
CA LEU A 366 39.42 -21.81 -8.01
C LEU A 366 39.92 -23.16 -8.57
N ILE A 367 39.50 -24.25 -7.94
CA ILE A 367 39.79 -25.61 -8.36
C ILE A 367 38.51 -26.26 -8.84
N ARG A 368 38.49 -26.65 -10.11
CA ARG A 368 37.35 -27.36 -10.70
C ARG A 368 37.68 -28.81 -10.93
N ASN A 369 36.91 -29.69 -10.34
CA ASN A 369 36.97 -31.12 -10.61
C ASN A 369 35.80 -31.53 -11.45
N THR A 370 36.02 -32.10 -12.63
CA THR A 370 34.96 -32.64 -13.49
C THR A 370 35.38 -34.03 -13.96
N ASP A 371 34.43 -34.86 -14.39
CA ASP A 371 34.64 -36.21 -14.92
C ASP A 371 35.57 -36.23 -16.15
N PHE A 372 35.77 -35.07 -16.79
CA PHE A 372 36.61 -34.92 -17.99
C PHE A 372 37.96 -34.19 -17.73
N GLY A 373 38.36 -34.04 -16.47
CA GLY A 373 39.61 -33.40 -16.09
C GLY A 373 39.41 -32.20 -15.15
N GLY A 374 40.41 -31.93 -14.32
CA GLY A 374 40.48 -30.84 -13.37
C GLY A 374 41.43 -29.74 -13.79
N GLY A 375 41.17 -28.50 -13.32
CA GLY A 375 42.05 -27.37 -13.54
C GLY A 375 41.99 -26.33 -12.42
N THR A 376 43.10 -25.62 -12.23
CA THR A 376 43.19 -24.47 -11.33
C THR A 376 43.17 -23.20 -12.18
N TYR A 377 42.29 -22.26 -11.85
CA TYR A 377 42.25 -20.94 -12.47
C TYR A 377 42.03 -19.84 -11.43
N TYR A 378 42.31 -18.61 -11.81
CA TYR A 378 42.17 -17.46 -10.95
C TYR A 378 41.09 -16.52 -11.49
N SER A 379 40.04 -16.31 -10.75
CA SER A 379 38.92 -15.38 -11.09
C SER A 379 38.49 -14.60 -9.88
N ASP A 380 37.98 -13.40 -10.10
CA ASP A 380 37.26 -12.65 -9.09
C ASP A 380 35.85 -13.19 -8.93
N PHE A 381 35.23 -12.86 -7.84
CA PHE A 381 33.87 -13.25 -7.51
C PHE A 381 32.98 -12.03 -7.37
N GLU A 382 31.93 -11.96 -8.15
CA GLU A 382 30.98 -10.81 -8.12
C GLU A 382 30.10 -10.79 -6.86
N GLY A 383 29.95 -11.93 -6.16
CA GLY A 383 29.04 -12.08 -5.01
C GLY A 383 27.66 -12.59 -5.41
N VAL A 384 27.03 -13.34 -4.49
CA VAL A 384 25.72 -13.96 -4.74
C VAL A 384 24.66 -12.90 -4.98
N ILE A 385 24.63 -11.83 -4.18
CA ILE A 385 23.64 -10.75 -4.29
C ILE A 385 23.78 -10.02 -5.63
N ASN A 386 24.99 -9.59 -5.98
CA ASN A 386 25.23 -8.87 -7.23
C ASN A 386 24.90 -9.74 -8.45
N ASN A 387 25.20 -11.05 -8.40
CA ASN A 387 24.81 -12.00 -9.43
C ASN A 387 23.30 -12.12 -9.59
N LEU A 388 22.55 -12.26 -8.49
CA LEU A 388 21.08 -12.34 -8.52
C LEU A 388 20.46 -11.05 -9.04
N GLU A 389 20.93 -9.88 -8.61
CA GLU A 389 20.43 -8.58 -9.09
C GLU A 389 20.71 -8.38 -10.59
N ARG A 390 21.90 -8.79 -11.07
CA ARG A 390 22.22 -8.76 -12.49
C ARG A 390 21.34 -9.72 -13.29
N ARG A 391 21.13 -10.94 -12.80
CA ARG A 391 20.23 -11.93 -13.42
C ARG A 391 18.79 -11.45 -13.44
N TYR A 392 18.31 -10.81 -12.39
CA TYR A 392 16.96 -10.22 -12.32
C TYR A 392 16.71 -9.22 -13.45
N LYS A 393 17.71 -8.36 -13.74
CA LYS A 393 17.65 -7.37 -14.82
C LYS A 393 17.70 -7.98 -16.22
N SER A 394 18.37 -9.11 -16.39
CA SER A 394 18.63 -9.71 -17.71
C SER A 394 17.74 -10.91 -18.06
N THR A 395 17.03 -11.50 -17.08
CA THR A 395 16.20 -12.69 -17.35
C THR A 395 14.92 -12.38 -18.08
N THR A 396 14.57 -13.22 -19.07
CA THR A 396 13.28 -13.23 -19.79
C THR A 396 12.32 -14.29 -19.23
N SER A 397 12.78 -15.14 -18.32
CA SER A 397 11.97 -16.18 -17.68
C SER A 397 11.20 -15.63 -16.47
N ASP A 398 9.87 -15.66 -16.54
CA ASP A 398 8.99 -15.27 -15.43
C ASP A 398 9.23 -16.12 -14.18
N TYR A 399 9.52 -17.40 -14.33
CA TYR A 399 9.84 -18.28 -13.21
C TYR A 399 11.10 -17.80 -12.47
N SER A 400 12.21 -17.55 -13.21
CA SER A 400 13.44 -17.07 -12.60
C SER A 400 13.30 -15.68 -12.00
N ARG A 401 12.51 -14.80 -12.63
CA ARG A 401 12.21 -13.47 -12.12
C ARG A 401 11.47 -13.57 -10.78
N ASN A 402 10.39 -14.33 -10.72
CA ASN A 402 9.59 -14.52 -9.51
C ASN A 402 10.40 -15.18 -8.37
N GLU A 403 11.28 -16.12 -8.71
CA GLU A 403 12.18 -16.74 -7.73
C GLU A 403 13.13 -15.72 -7.10
N ILE A 404 13.77 -14.87 -7.91
CA ILE A 404 14.66 -13.82 -7.40
C ILE A 404 13.87 -12.76 -6.63
N GLU A 405 12.68 -12.36 -7.12
CA GLU A 405 11.80 -11.42 -6.41
C GLU A 405 11.42 -11.91 -5.01
N SER A 406 11.25 -13.22 -4.83
CA SER A 406 10.97 -13.80 -3.50
C SER A 406 12.10 -13.61 -2.49
N LEU A 407 13.32 -13.27 -2.96
CA LEU A 407 14.51 -12.98 -2.16
C LEU A 407 14.77 -11.48 -2.03
N MET A 408 13.94 -10.63 -2.62
CA MET A 408 14.10 -9.18 -2.58
C MET A 408 13.19 -8.54 -1.54
N SER A 409 13.63 -7.40 -1.03
CA SER A 409 12.83 -6.50 -0.20
C SER A 409 13.06 -5.06 -0.61
N GLU A 410 12.14 -4.19 -0.24
CA GLU A 410 12.28 -2.75 -0.40
C GLU A 410 13.42 -2.23 0.49
N SER A 411 14.34 -1.46 -0.11
CA SER A 411 15.42 -0.78 0.59
C SER A 411 15.40 0.71 0.27
N PRO A 412 15.54 1.59 1.27
CA PRO A 412 15.58 3.03 1.04
C PRO A 412 16.71 3.40 0.07
N CYS A 413 16.48 4.42 -0.75
CA CYS A 413 17.49 4.96 -1.64
C CYS A 413 18.66 5.54 -0.82
N GLU A 414 19.89 5.11 -1.08
CA GLU A 414 21.09 5.52 -0.34
C GLU A 414 21.39 7.02 -0.45
N VAL A 415 20.96 7.69 -1.53
CA VAL A 415 21.21 9.10 -1.76
C VAL A 415 20.24 10.00 -1.02
N CYS A 416 18.93 9.69 -1.07
CA CYS A 416 17.91 10.50 -0.41
C CYS A 416 17.37 9.91 0.90
N GLY A 417 17.85 8.74 1.33
CA GLY A 417 17.39 8.08 2.55
C GLY A 417 15.90 7.74 2.55
N GLY A 418 15.30 7.51 1.37
CA GLY A 418 13.85 7.31 1.23
C GLY A 418 13.03 8.58 1.01
N ARG A 419 13.61 9.77 1.17
CA ARG A 419 12.92 11.07 1.15
C ARG A 419 12.55 11.60 -0.25
N ARG A 420 12.84 10.87 -1.32
CA ARG A 420 12.40 11.07 -2.71
C ARG A 420 12.89 12.34 -3.41
N LEU A 421 13.24 13.41 -2.70
CA LEU A 421 13.68 14.71 -3.22
C LEU A 421 15.20 14.86 -3.25
N LYS A 422 15.70 15.87 -3.97
CA LYS A 422 17.09 16.28 -3.96
C LYS A 422 17.47 16.88 -2.60
N PRO A 423 18.73 16.72 -2.15
CA PRO A 423 19.19 17.27 -0.86
C PRO A 423 19.01 18.78 -0.71
N GLU A 424 19.16 19.52 -1.82
CA GLU A 424 19.02 20.99 -1.83
C GLU A 424 17.58 21.43 -1.47
N PHE A 425 16.57 20.69 -1.91
CA PHE A 425 15.17 21.01 -1.63
C PHE A 425 14.71 20.42 -0.30
N LEU A 426 15.34 19.35 0.18
CA LEU A 426 15.16 18.86 1.54
C LEU A 426 15.76 19.81 2.59
N ALA A 427 16.69 20.66 2.20
CA ALA A 427 17.26 21.67 3.08
C ALA A 427 16.41 22.95 3.20
N VAL A 428 15.25 23.02 2.54
CA VAL A 428 14.29 24.11 2.70
C VAL A 428 13.32 23.77 3.81
N THR A 429 13.13 24.69 4.77
CA THR A 429 12.27 24.47 5.94
C THR A 429 11.16 25.52 6.07
N VAL A 430 10.05 25.11 6.65
CA VAL A 430 8.98 25.98 7.16
C VAL A 430 8.82 25.68 8.65
N GLY A 431 8.95 26.68 9.50
CA GLY A 431 8.94 26.45 10.95
C GLY A 431 10.05 25.50 11.43
N GLY A 432 11.18 25.43 10.72
CA GLY A 432 12.33 24.58 11.05
C GLY A 432 12.22 23.13 10.55
N ILE A 433 11.13 22.74 9.87
CA ILE A 433 10.89 21.37 9.40
C ILE A 433 10.85 21.36 7.87
N ASN A 434 11.50 20.37 7.22
CA ASN A 434 11.41 20.20 5.78
C ASN A 434 10.11 19.47 5.36
N ILE A 435 9.78 19.56 4.07
CA ILE A 435 8.52 19.05 3.53
C ILE A 435 8.33 17.53 3.76
N MET A 436 9.39 16.74 3.71
CA MET A 436 9.27 15.29 3.89
C MET A 436 9.19 14.91 5.37
N ASP A 437 9.94 15.59 6.25
CA ASP A 437 9.82 15.39 7.70
C ASP A 437 8.43 15.80 8.20
N PHE A 438 7.82 16.84 7.61
CA PHE A 438 6.41 17.16 7.85
C PHE A 438 5.50 16.03 7.41
N CYS A 439 5.66 15.50 6.19
CA CYS A 439 4.84 14.39 5.69
C CYS A 439 5.02 13.08 6.46
N ASP A 440 6.11 12.91 7.20
CA ASP A 440 6.38 11.73 8.04
C ASP A 440 5.72 11.81 9.43
N MET A 441 5.20 12.98 9.82
CA MET A 441 4.42 13.13 11.05
C MET A 441 3.06 12.44 10.92
N SER A 442 2.43 12.14 12.07
CA SER A 442 1.02 11.78 12.09
C SER A 442 0.14 12.99 11.76
N ILE A 443 -1.04 12.74 11.16
CA ILE A 443 -2.00 13.81 10.84
C ILE A 443 -2.33 14.67 12.08
N ASP A 444 -2.41 14.06 13.27
CA ASP A 444 -2.58 14.78 14.53
C ASP A 444 -1.44 15.76 14.81
N ASP A 445 -0.20 15.32 14.61
CA ASP A 445 0.99 16.13 14.86
C ASP A 445 1.18 17.20 13.77
N GLU A 446 0.83 16.87 12.51
CA GLU A 446 0.77 17.85 11.41
C GLU A 446 -0.21 18.98 11.71
N LEU A 447 -1.42 18.64 12.23
CA LEU A 447 -2.43 19.64 12.62
C LEU A 447 -1.93 20.54 13.75
N LYS A 448 -1.29 19.99 14.77
CA LYS A 448 -0.70 20.77 15.86
C LYS A 448 0.37 21.71 15.31
N PHE A 449 1.30 21.17 14.54
CA PHE A 449 2.37 21.96 13.93
C PHE A 449 1.84 23.12 13.09
N ILE A 450 0.87 22.87 12.20
CA ILE A 450 0.24 23.91 11.35
C ILE A 450 -0.46 24.98 12.19
N ASN A 451 -1.05 24.62 13.34
CA ASN A 451 -1.73 25.58 14.22
C ASN A 451 -0.74 26.42 15.03
N GLU A 452 0.45 25.92 15.31
CA GLU A 452 1.52 26.63 16.05
C GLU A 452 2.39 27.51 15.16
N LEU A 453 2.32 27.37 13.81
CA LEU A 453 3.09 28.16 12.88
C LEU A 453 2.77 29.66 13.00
N SER A 454 3.82 30.46 13.16
CA SER A 454 3.74 31.92 13.15
C SER A 454 4.64 32.50 12.06
N PHE A 455 4.16 33.47 11.34
CA PHE A 455 4.86 34.14 10.24
C PHE A 455 4.91 35.63 10.45
N GLY A 456 5.93 36.28 9.88
CA GLY A 456 5.96 37.73 9.75
C GLY A 456 4.79 38.27 8.91
N GLN A 457 4.55 39.55 8.93
CA GLN A 457 3.37 40.17 8.29
C GLN A 457 3.22 39.81 6.79
N ARG A 458 4.35 39.87 6.03
CA ARG A 458 4.37 39.56 4.59
C ARG A 458 4.08 38.07 4.34
N ASP A 459 4.84 37.20 4.98
CA ASP A 459 4.77 35.79 4.74
C ASP A 459 3.44 35.19 5.30
N GLY A 460 2.90 35.80 6.35
CA GLY A 460 1.60 35.48 6.89
C GLY A 460 0.45 35.76 5.91
N MET A 461 0.51 36.84 5.12
CA MET A 461 -0.48 37.10 4.07
C MET A 461 -0.47 36.03 2.96
N ILE A 462 0.71 35.50 2.64
CA ILE A 462 0.89 34.47 1.61
C ILE A 462 0.50 33.09 2.17
N ALA A 463 0.95 32.77 3.38
CA ALA A 463 0.77 31.47 3.98
C ALA A 463 -0.68 31.20 4.43
N LYS A 464 -1.41 32.21 4.92
CA LYS A 464 -2.74 32.08 5.51
C LYS A 464 -3.76 31.31 4.64
N PRO A 465 -3.97 31.65 3.34
CA PRO A 465 -4.91 30.91 2.50
C PRO A 465 -4.45 29.46 2.25
N ILE A 466 -3.14 29.21 2.10
CA ILE A 466 -2.58 27.88 1.86
C ILE A 466 -2.75 27.01 3.12
N ILE A 467 -2.41 27.54 4.27
CA ILE A 467 -2.55 26.86 5.57
C ILE A 467 -4.01 26.53 5.88
N LYS A 468 -4.95 27.40 5.51
CA LYS A 468 -6.37 27.13 5.66
C LYS A 468 -6.76 25.85 4.91
N GLU A 469 -6.37 25.73 3.64
CA GLU A 469 -6.67 24.55 2.80
C GLU A 469 -6.02 23.27 3.36
N ILE A 470 -4.75 23.34 3.79
CA ILE A 470 -4.05 22.20 4.41
C ILE A 470 -4.79 21.78 5.68
N ARG A 471 -5.11 22.72 6.56
CA ARG A 471 -5.79 22.48 7.84
C ARG A 471 -7.17 21.83 7.64
N GLU A 472 -7.97 22.34 6.71
CA GLU A 472 -9.28 21.77 6.41
C GLU A 472 -9.18 20.32 5.96
N ARG A 473 -8.26 19.99 5.02
CA ARG A 473 -8.06 18.64 4.54
C ARG A 473 -7.53 17.69 5.61
N LEU A 474 -6.58 18.13 6.42
CA LEU A 474 -6.09 17.34 7.56
C LEU A 474 -7.20 17.10 8.59
N THR A 475 -8.02 18.12 8.88
CA THR A 475 -9.18 17.98 9.79
C THR A 475 -10.20 16.97 9.24
N PHE A 476 -10.42 16.93 7.93
CA PHE A 476 -11.29 15.91 7.35
C PHE A 476 -10.72 14.49 7.49
N LEU A 477 -9.41 14.31 7.28
CA LEU A 477 -8.76 13.01 7.52
C LEU A 477 -8.88 12.58 8.99
N GLN A 478 -8.72 13.52 9.92
CA GLN A 478 -8.93 13.27 11.35
C GLN A 478 -10.39 12.88 11.65
N SER A 479 -11.37 13.56 11.03
CA SER A 479 -12.80 13.30 11.27
C SER A 479 -13.26 11.92 10.81
N VAL A 480 -12.55 11.28 9.89
CA VAL A 480 -12.82 9.91 9.44
C VAL A 480 -11.95 8.85 10.15
N GLY A 481 -11.29 9.19 11.27
CA GLY A 481 -10.50 8.26 12.08
C GLY A 481 -9.17 7.85 11.46
N LEU A 482 -8.51 8.74 10.70
CA LEU A 482 -7.22 8.50 10.06
C LEU A 482 -6.08 9.32 10.67
N GLU A 483 -6.25 9.81 11.89
CA GLU A 483 -5.29 10.66 12.61
C GLU A 483 -3.90 10.02 12.80
N TYR A 484 -3.83 8.69 12.78
CA TYR A 484 -2.58 7.93 12.94
C TYR A 484 -1.76 7.79 11.67
N LEU A 485 -2.33 8.07 10.50
CA LEU A 485 -1.61 8.01 9.24
C LEU A 485 -0.62 9.17 9.09
N ASN A 486 0.34 8.99 8.19
CA ASN A 486 1.22 10.04 7.71
C ASN A 486 1.05 10.28 6.21
N LEU A 487 1.35 11.49 5.75
CA LEU A 487 1.18 11.88 4.34
C LEU A 487 2.18 11.20 3.40
N SER A 488 3.34 10.76 3.91
CA SER A 488 4.38 10.08 3.13
C SER A 488 4.03 8.62 2.82
N ARG A 489 3.07 8.01 3.55
CA ARG A 489 2.69 6.61 3.41
C ARG A 489 2.24 6.31 1.99
N SER A 490 2.81 5.26 1.40
CA SER A 490 2.44 4.81 0.06
C SER A 490 0.99 4.35 0.01
N ALA A 491 0.24 4.82 -1.01
CA ALA A 491 -1.15 4.43 -1.21
C ALA A 491 -1.33 2.91 -1.39
N GLY A 492 -0.32 2.21 -1.93
CA GLY A 492 -0.35 0.75 -2.11
C GLY A 492 -0.26 -0.06 -0.81
N THR A 493 0.10 0.57 0.32
CA THR A 493 0.20 -0.09 1.65
C THR A 493 -1.03 0.14 2.52
N LEU A 494 -2.01 0.90 2.02
CA LEU A 494 -3.25 1.17 2.74
C LEU A 494 -4.20 -0.03 2.68
N SER A 495 -4.93 -0.26 3.75
CA SER A 495 -6.07 -1.18 3.74
C SER A 495 -7.19 -0.63 2.85
N GLY A 496 -8.12 -1.51 2.44
CA GLY A 496 -9.30 -1.10 1.66
C GLY A 496 -10.10 0.01 2.35
N GLY A 497 -10.37 -0.15 3.64
CA GLY A 497 -11.10 0.85 4.43
C GLY A 497 -10.33 2.16 4.63
N GLU A 498 -9.01 2.14 4.86
CA GLU A 498 -8.19 3.36 4.93
C GLU A 498 -8.26 4.15 3.61
N SER A 499 -8.11 3.46 2.48
CA SER A 499 -8.18 4.07 1.16
C SER A 499 -9.54 4.70 0.87
N GLN A 500 -10.61 4.02 1.22
CA GLN A 500 -11.98 4.50 1.04
C GLN A 500 -12.24 5.75 1.88
N ARG A 501 -11.82 5.75 3.14
CA ARG A 501 -11.95 6.91 4.04
C ARG A 501 -11.13 8.11 3.57
N ILE A 502 -9.93 7.90 3.01
CA ILE A 502 -9.15 8.98 2.38
C ILE A 502 -9.95 9.61 1.23
N ARG A 503 -10.56 8.80 0.35
CA ARG A 503 -11.42 9.30 -0.73
C ARG A 503 -12.62 10.06 -0.19
N LEU A 504 -13.29 9.52 0.84
CA LEU A 504 -14.41 10.19 1.50
C LEU A 504 -14.00 11.56 2.05
N ALA A 505 -12.89 11.63 2.79
CA ALA A 505 -12.36 12.88 3.32
C ALA A 505 -12.05 13.91 2.22
N THR A 506 -11.47 13.45 1.09
CA THR A 506 -11.17 14.30 -0.06
C THR A 506 -12.45 14.87 -0.69
N GLN A 507 -13.51 14.05 -0.81
CA GLN A 507 -14.78 14.49 -1.39
C GLN A 507 -15.53 15.48 -0.48
N ILE A 508 -15.50 15.28 0.83
CA ILE A 508 -16.06 16.24 1.80
C ILE A 508 -15.32 17.57 1.70
N GLY A 509 -14.00 17.54 1.56
CA GLY A 509 -13.16 18.72 1.37
C GLY A 509 -13.53 19.55 0.14
N SER A 510 -14.12 18.93 -0.90
CA SER A 510 -14.58 19.64 -2.10
C SER A 510 -15.84 20.49 -1.88
N SER A 511 -16.57 20.27 -0.76
CA SER A 511 -17.80 20.98 -0.38
C SER A 511 -18.86 21.01 -1.50
N LEU A 512 -18.96 19.97 -2.31
CA LEU A 512 -19.95 19.86 -3.39
C LEU A 512 -21.35 19.73 -2.79
N MET A 513 -22.33 20.41 -3.41
CA MET A 513 -23.73 20.41 -3.02
C MET A 513 -24.62 19.86 -4.14
N GLY A 514 -25.74 19.23 -3.77
CA GLY A 514 -26.68 18.67 -4.74
C GLY A 514 -26.18 17.44 -5.48
N VAL A 515 -25.21 16.73 -4.93
CA VAL A 515 -24.57 15.53 -5.48
C VAL A 515 -25.19 14.28 -4.85
N LEU A 516 -25.19 13.18 -5.61
CA LEU A 516 -25.53 11.86 -5.12
C LEU A 516 -24.24 11.10 -4.79
N TYR A 517 -23.96 10.88 -3.51
CA TYR A 517 -22.85 10.04 -3.05
C TYR A 517 -23.31 8.60 -2.86
N ILE A 518 -22.55 7.66 -3.38
CA ILE A 518 -22.80 6.21 -3.20
C ILE A 518 -21.56 5.59 -2.61
N LEU A 519 -21.69 5.02 -1.40
CA LEU A 519 -20.59 4.43 -0.64
C LEU A 519 -20.80 2.92 -0.47
N ASP A 520 -19.74 2.14 -0.59
CA ASP A 520 -19.74 0.69 -0.40
C ASP A 520 -19.07 0.35 0.94
N GLU A 521 -19.88 -0.02 1.93
CA GLU A 521 -19.44 -0.49 3.25
C GLU A 521 -18.33 0.38 3.90
N PRO A 522 -18.58 1.68 4.12
CA PRO A 522 -17.53 2.59 4.63
C PRO A 522 -17.14 2.33 6.08
N SER A 523 -17.90 1.55 6.86
CA SER A 523 -17.61 1.14 8.24
C SER A 523 -16.56 0.03 8.35
N ILE A 524 -16.12 -0.56 7.23
CA ILE A 524 -15.20 -1.69 7.21
C ILE A 524 -13.90 -1.41 7.97
N GLY A 525 -13.52 -2.35 8.86
CA GLY A 525 -12.28 -2.29 9.64
C GLY A 525 -12.27 -1.16 10.68
N LEU A 526 -13.44 -0.60 10.99
CA LEU A 526 -13.59 0.40 12.05
C LEU A 526 -13.95 -0.24 13.39
N HIS A 527 -13.32 0.26 14.44
CA HIS A 527 -13.83 0.09 15.78
C HIS A 527 -15.10 0.92 15.97
N GLN A 528 -16.05 0.50 16.83
CA GLN A 528 -17.33 1.20 17.07
C GLN A 528 -17.14 2.69 17.36
N ARG A 529 -16.14 3.04 18.19
CA ARG A 529 -15.79 4.44 18.47
C ARG A 529 -15.48 5.26 17.21
N ASP A 530 -14.76 4.66 16.24
CA ASP A 530 -14.39 5.35 15.00
C ASP A 530 -15.58 5.38 14.03
N ASN A 531 -16.51 4.42 14.14
CA ASN A 531 -17.75 4.36 13.38
C ASN A 531 -18.69 5.52 13.71
N GLU A 532 -18.81 5.93 14.98
CA GLU A 532 -19.57 7.11 15.39
C GLU A 532 -19.11 8.39 14.66
N ARG A 533 -17.77 8.55 14.51
CA ARG A 533 -17.18 9.68 13.77
C ARG A 533 -17.52 9.62 12.27
N LEU A 534 -17.50 8.43 11.69
CA LEU A 534 -17.89 8.22 10.29
C LEU A 534 -19.36 8.59 10.09
N ILE A 535 -20.26 8.13 10.96
CA ILE A 535 -21.71 8.45 10.90
C ILE A 535 -21.93 9.96 11.00
N ALA A 536 -21.25 10.64 11.93
CA ALA A 536 -21.31 12.10 12.05
C ALA A 536 -20.86 12.79 10.73
N THR A 537 -19.85 12.24 10.09
CA THR A 537 -19.32 12.73 8.80
C THR A 537 -20.32 12.54 7.66
N LEU A 538 -21.00 11.38 7.58
CA LEU A 538 -22.04 11.09 6.59
C LEU A 538 -23.26 12.02 6.77
N LYS A 539 -23.67 12.24 8.02
CA LYS A 539 -24.73 13.20 8.35
C LYS A 539 -24.37 14.62 7.92
N ARG A 540 -23.13 15.06 8.16
CA ARG A 540 -22.64 16.36 7.68
C ARG A 540 -22.70 16.46 6.15
N LEU A 541 -22.35 15.42 5.42
CA LEU A 541 -22.40 15.37 3.96
C LEU A 541 -23.85 15.53 3.47
N ARG A 542 -24.81 14.84 4.11
CA ARG A 542 -26.24 15.00 3.88
C ARG A 542 -26.71 16.44 4.16
N ASP A 543 -26.33 17.00 5.29
CA ASP A 543 -26.74 18.33 5.75
C ASP A 543 -26.24 19.47 4.85
N LEU A 544 -25.23 19.20 4.01
CA LEU A 544 -24.82 20.09 2.93
C LEU A 544 -25.77 20.07 1.72
N GLY A 545 -26.90 19.36 1.77
CA GLY A 545 -27.87 19.25 0.69
C GLY A 545 -27.49 18.17 -0.35
N ASN A 546 -26.86 17.08 0.09
CA ASN A 546 -26.52 15.94 -0.76
C ASN A 546 -27.40 14.73 -0.42
N THR A 547 -27.64 13.91 -1.43
CA THR A 547 -28.20 12.58 -1.23
C THR A 547 -27.06 11.59 -0.98
N VAL A 548 -27.11 10.83 0.11
CA VAL A 548 -26.06 9.89 0.50
C VAL A 548 -26.65 8.49 0.57
N ILE A 549 -26.28 7.63 -0.37
CA ILE A 549 -26.62 6.20 -0.37
C ILE A 549 -25.43 5.41 0.17
N VAL A 550 -25.66 4.59 1.17
CA VAL A 550 -24.64 3.74 1.79
C VAL A 550 -25.11 2.29 1.72
N VAL A 551 -24.32 1.44 1.08
CA VAL A 551 -24.51 -0.02 1.18
C VAL A 551 -23.85 -0.45 2.47
N GLU A 552 -24.63 -0.93 3.45
CA GLU A 552 -24.11 -1.19 4.80
C GLU A 552 -24.80 -2.35 5.51
N HIS A 553 -24.07 -2.91 6.47
CA HIS A 553 -24.50 -3.99 7.35
C HIS A 553 -24.38 -3.64 8.83
N ASP A 554 -23.77 -2.49 9.12
CA ASP A 554 -23.51 -2.01 10.48
C ASP A 554 -24.80 -1.49 11.13
N GLU A 555 -25.09 -1.93 12.34
CA GLU A 555 -26.31 -1.61 13.07
C GLU A 555 -26.41 -0.11 13.40
N ASP A 556 -25.30 0.51 13.84
CA ASP A 556 -25.27 1.93 14.20
C ASP A 556 -25.56 2.83 12.99
N THR A 557 -24.99 2.47 11.84
CA THR A 557 -25.23 3.19 10.57
C THR A 557 -26.68 3.04 10.11
N MET A 558 -27.27 1.84 10.22
CA MET A 558 -28.69 1.61 9.93
C MET A 558 -29.61 2.41 10.85
N CYS A 559 -29.31 2.42 12.16
CA CYS A 559 -30.07 3.22 13.14
C CYS A 559 -29.95 4.72 12.90
N ALA A 560 -28.87 5.18 12.32
CA ALA A 560 -28.64 6.60 12.01
C ALA A 560 -29.25 7.08 10.68
N ALA A 561 -29.76 6.15 9.85
CA ALA A 561 -30.29 6.43 8.53
C ALA A 561 -31.67 7.13 8.58
N ASP A 562 -31.90 8.04 7.63
CA ASP A 562 -33.24 8.66 7.42
C ASP A 562 -34.17 7.72 6.65
N HIS A 563 -33.60 6.82 5.83
CA HIS A 563 -34.35 5.86 5.02
C HIS A 563 -33.56 4.56 4.85
N ILE A 564 -34.23 3.44 4.97
CA ILE A 564 -33.64 2.10 4.83
C ILE A 564 -34.31 1.36 3.68
N LEU A 565 -33.51 0.78 2.82
CA LEU A 565 -33.93 -0.11 1.75
C LEU A 565 -33.34 -1.50 1.98
N ASP A 566 -34.17 -2.48 2.33
CA ASP A 566 -33.76 -3.87 2.54
C ASP A 566 -34.05 -4.69 1.29
N ILE A 567 -32.99 -5.34 0.76
CA ILE A 567 -33.04 -6.13 -0.47
C ILE A 567 -32.80 -7.60 -0.13
N GLY A 568 -33.75 -8.46 -0.55
CA GLY A 568 -33.73 -9.85 -0.20
C GLY A 568 -34.79 -10.66 -0.96
N PRO A 569 -35.45 -11.63 -0.27
CA PRO A 569 -35.17 -12.10 1.08
C PRO A 569 -33.93 -13.00 1.22
N GLY A 570 -33.41 -13.54 0.10
CA GLY A 570 -32.24 -14.41 0.05
C GLY A 570 -31.06 -13.82 -0.76
N ALA A 571 -30.12 -14.68 -1.12
CA ALA A 571 -29.00 -14.33 -1.96
C ALA A 571 -29.13 -14.91 -3.38
N GLY A 572 -28.44 -14.35 -4.37
CA GLY A 572 -28.45 -14.84 -5.76
C GLY A 572 -29.85 -14.92 -6.37
N ILE A 573 -30.23 -16.10 -6.83
CA ILE A 573 -31.56 -16.34 -7.46
C ILE A 573 -32.73 -16.13 -6.50
N HIS A 574 -32.52 -16.27 -5.20
CA HIS A 574 -33.50 -16.07 -4.13
C HIS A 574 -33.57 -14.62 -3.62
N GLY A 575 -32.73 -13.75 -4.15
CA GLY A 575 -32.68 -12.33 -3.84
C GLY A 575 -33.30 -11.47 -4.93
N GLY A 576 -32.93 -10.20 -4.94
CA GLY A 576 -33.28 -9.24 -5.96
C GLY A 576 -34.66 -8.62 -5.83
N HIS A 577 -35.34 -8.77 -4.70
CA HIS A 577 -36.62 -8.11 -4.39
C HIS A 577 -36.43 -7.04 -3.30
N VAL A 578 -37.27 -6.02 -3.33
CA VAL A 578 -37.37 -5.08 -2.23
C VAL A 578 -38.22 -5.70 -1.13
N VAL A 579 -37.61 -5.98 0.01
CA VAL A 579 -38.28 -6.53 1.19
C VAL A 579 -38.93 -5.42 2.01
N PHE A 580 -38.20 -4.30 2.14
CA PHE A 580 -38.63 -3.13 2.88
C PHE A 580 -38.05 -1.85 2.27
N SER A 581 -38.89 -0.76 2.32
CA SER A 581 -38.45 0.59 1.97
C SER A 581 -39.18 1.58 2.88
N GLY A 582 -38.45 2.29 3.74
CA GLY A 582 -39.06 3.22 4.71
C GLY A 582 -38.09 3.65 5.82
N ASP A 583 -38.65 4.22 6.88
CA ASP A 583 -37.88 4.62 8.08
C ASP A 583 -37.65 3.45 9.06
N LEU A 584 -36.76 3.65 10.04
CA LEU A 584 -36.41 2.66 11.04
C LEU A 584 -37.62 2.14 11.85
N ASN A 585 -38.56 3.02 12.21
CA ASN A 585 -39.74 2.66 13.02
C ASN A 585 -40.70 1.72 12.26
N ASN A 586 -40.76 1.86 10.95
CA ASN A 586 -41.54 0.98 10.10
C ASN A 586 -40.83 -0.35 9.82
N LEU A 587 -39.47 -0.37 9.79
CA LEU A 587 -38.69 -1.60 9.66
C LEU A 587 -38.93 -2.54 10.82
N GLU A 588 -39.09 -2.04 12.05
CA GLU A 588 -39.37 -2.86 13.24
C GLU A 588 -40.63 -3.72 13.06
N LYS A 589 -41.62 -3.23 12.33
CA LYS A 589 -42.92 -3.93 12.09
C LYS A 589 -42.86 -4.91 10.94
N CYS A 590 -41.75 -4.98 10.21
CA CYS A 590 -41.57 -5.86 9.07
C CYS A 590 -41.18 -7.28 9.54
N GLU A 591 -42.10 -8.25 9.40
CA GLU A 591 -41.89 -9.64 9.81
C GLU A 591 -41.07 -10.46 8.80
N ASN A 592 -40.95 -10.01 7.56
CA ASN A 592 -40.27 -10.73 6.48
C ASN A 592 -38.81 -10.31 6.25
N SER A 593 -38.29 -9.38 7.05
CA SER A 593 -36.92 -8.86 6.95
C SER A 593 -36.00 -9.55 7.94
N LEU A 594 -34.99 -10.25 7.42
CA LEU A 594 -33.92 -10.81 8.25
C LEU A 594 -33.11 -9.70 8.94
N THR A 595 -32.90 -8.57 8.26
CA THR A 595 -32.26 -7.39 8.84
C THR A 595 -33.01 -6.89 10.07
N SER A 596 -34.34 -6.79 9.97
CA SER A 596 -35.20 -6.43 11.08
C SER A 596 -35.10 -7.44 12.24
N ASP A 597 -35.06 -8.75 11.94
CA ASP A 597 -34.96 -9.78 12.96
C ASP A 597 -33.70 -9.65 13.84
N TYR A 598 -32.56 -9.33 13.22
CA TYR A 598 -31.31 -9.16 13.97
C TYR A 598 -31.25 -7.78 14.64
N LEU A 599 -31.59 -6.70 13.93
CA LEU A 599 -31.50 -5.33 14.43
C LEU A 599 -32.37 -5.10 15.69
N PHE A 600 -33.57 -5.67 15.73
CA PHE A 600 -34.49 -5.57 16.87
C PHE A 600 -34.41 -6.78 17.82
N GLY A 601 -33.41 -7.63 17.68
CA GLY A 601 -33.09 -8.70 18.62
C GLY A 601 -34.07 -9.86 18.64
N ARG A 602 -34.93 -10.04 17.60
CA ARG A 602 -35.76 -11.26 17.43
C ARG A 602 -34.88 -12.49 17.15
N LYS A 603 -33.74 -12.28 16.47
CA LYS A 603 -32.67 -13.26 16.32
C LYS A 603 -31.38 -12.64 16.85
N LYS A 604 -30.58 -13.47 17.56
CA LYS A 604 -29.30 -13.02 18.14
C LYS A 604 -28.24 -14.09 17.96
N VAL A 605 -26.99 -13.67 17.81
CA VAL A 605 -25.83 -14.54 17.97
C VAL A 605 -25.72 -14.91 19.45
N PRO A 606 -25.78 -16.21 19.82
CA PRO A 606 -25.78 -16.64 21.22
C PRO A 606 -24.40 -16.42 21.85
N VAL A 607 -24.37 -15.94 23.08
CA VAL A 607 -23.15 -15.91 23.91
C VAL A 607 -22.90 -17.32 24.44
N PRO A 608 -21.69 -17.91 24.30
CA PRO A 608 -21.37 -19.21 24.85
C PRO A 608 -21.54 -19.23 26.38
N LYS A 609 -22.21 -20.26 26.91
CA LYS A 609 -22.42 -20.41 28.36
C LYS A 609 -21.13 -20.73 29.12
N GLU A 610 -20.21 -21.42 28.48
CA GLU A 610 -18.90 -21.79 29.00
C GLU A 610 -17.83 -21.43 27.99
N ARG A 611 -16.71 -20.86 28.47
CA ARG A 611 -15.53 -20.54 27.65
C ARG A 611 -14.54 -21.71 27.68
N ARG A 612 -13.94 -22.03 26.52
CA ARG A 612 -12.89 -23.06 26.46
C ARG A 612 -11.64 -22.57 27.21
N LYS A 613 -11.09 -23.43 28.07
CA LYS A 613 -9.84 -23.16 28.79
C LYS A 613 -8.58 -23.47 27.97
N GLY A 614 -8.77 -24.01 26.75
CA GLY A 614 -7.67 -24.49 25.94
C GLY A 614 -7.02 -25.78 26.47
N ASN A 615 -5.85 -26.10 25.89
CA ASN A 615 -5.10 -27.32 26.28
C ASN A 615 -4.04 -27.08 27.38
N GLY A 616 -4.03 -25.91 28.02
CA GLY A 616 -3.08 -25.51 29.04
C GLY A 616 -1.72 -25.06 28.52
N LYS A 617 -1.53 -25.00 27.18
CA LYS A 617 -0.31 -24.56 26.52
C LYS A 617 -0.53 -23.17 25.88
N TYR A 618 0.55 -22.42 25.73
CA TYR A 618 0.49 -21.04 25.26
C TYR A 618 1.51 -20.79 24.18
N LEU A 619 1.13 -20.00 23.19
CA LEU A 619 2.04 -19.35 22.27
C LEU A 619 2.40 -17.99 22.87
N THR A 620 3.68 -17.73 23.13
CA THR A 620 4.13 -16.51 23.82
C THR A 620 5.06 -15.72 22.93
N VAL A 621 4.71 -14.45 22.69
CA VAL A 621 5.55 -13.46 22.01
C VAL A 621 6.06 -12.48 23.06
N LYS A 622 7.38 -12.25 23.11
CA LYS A 622 8.02 -11.33 24.07
C LYS A 622 8.74 -10.21 23.32
N GLY A 623 8.53 -8.98 23.77
CA GLY A 623 9.22 -7.80 23.28
C GLY A 623 8.90 -7.45 21.82
N ALA A 624 7.66 -7.63 21.37
CA ALA A 624 7.21 -7.23 20.05
C ALA A 624 7.31 -5.71 19.88
N SER A 625 8.06 -5.23 18.88
CA SER A 625 8.41 -3.80 18.72
C SER A 625 8.33 -3.32 17.26
N GLU A 626 7.63 -4.06 16.41
CA GLU A 626 7.42 -3.67 15.01
C GLU A 626 6.44 -2.49 14.89
N ASN A 627 6.72 -1.56 13.99
CA ASN A 627 5.93 -0.35 13.76
C ASN A 627 5.68 0.44 15.06
N ASN A 628 4.42 0.55 15.49
CA ASN A 628 4.04 1.28 16.70
C ASN A 628 4.05 0.45 17.98
N LEU A 629 4.36 -0.84 17.93
CA LEU A 629 4.35 -1.73 19.10
C LEU A 629 5.45 -1.35 20.11
N LYS A 630 5.09 -1.22 21.39
CA LYS A 630 5.97 -0.75 22.47
C LYS A 630 6.58 -1.88 23.31
N LYS A 631 7.30 -2.82 22.63
CA LYS A 631 7.96 -3.99 23.28
C LYS A 631 6.99 -4.84 24.10
N ILE A 632 5.80 -5.06 23.57
CA ILE A 632 4.73 -5.78 24.26
C ILE A 632 5.02 -7.27 24.38
N ASN A 633 4.44 -7.87 25.44
CA ASN A 633 4.43 -9.31 25.66
C ASN A 633 2.99 -9.82 25.56
N VAL A 634 2.79 -10.85 24.77
CA VAL A 634 1.46 -11.42 24.51
C VAL A 634 1.50 -12.93 24.69
N LYS A 635 0.46 -13.48 25.35
CA LYS A 635 0.24 -14.92 25.49
C LYS A 635 -1.08 -15.30 24.83
N ILE A 636 -1.04 -16.29 23.96
CA ILE A 636 -2.20 -16.82 23.24
C ILE A 636 -2.44 -18.25 23.72
N PRO A 637 -3.58 -18.55 24.36
CA PRO A 637 -3.90 -19.91 24.78
C PRO A 637 -4.16 -20.79 23.53
N LEU A 638 -3.57 -21.98 23.50
CA LEU A 638 -3.73 -22.91 22.38
C LEU A 638 -5.00 -23.77 22.56
N GLY A 639 -5.65 -24.09 21.41
CA GLY A 639 -6.92 -24.82 21.38
C GLY A 639 -8.12 -23.94 21.76
N THR A 640 -8.04 -22.64 21.55
CA THR A 640 -9.10 -21.67 21.85
C THR A 640 -9.42 -20.81 20.63
N PHE A 641 -10.57 -20.15 20.70
CA PHE A 641 -10.95 -19.07 19.81
C PHE A 641 -10.55 -17.72 20.45
N THR A 642 -9.47 -17.13 19.96
CA THR A 642 -8.89 -15.88 20.50
C THR A 642 -9.12 -14.73 19.52
N CYS A 643 -9.64 -13.59 20.03
CA CYS A 643 -9.77 -12.35 19.27
C CYS A 643 -8.68 -11.34 19.66
N VAL A 644 -8.11 -10.67 18.65
CA VAL A 644 -7.26 -9.48 18.84
C VAL A 644 -8.06 -8.26 18.46
N THR A 645 -8.32 -7.39 19.44
CA THR A 645 -9.21 -6.23 19.34
C THR A 645 -8.47 -4.92 19.57
N GLY A 646 -9.17 -3.81 19.45
CA GLY A 646 -8.67 -2.46 19.69
C GLY A 646 -8.95 -1.50 18.56
N VAL A 647 -8.75 -0.21 18.79
CA VAL A 647 -9.02 0.85 17.82
C VAL A 647 -8.20 0.72 16.53
N SER A 648 -8.62 1.42 15.47
CA SER A 648 -7.89 1.46 14.21
C SER A 648 -6.46 2.01 14.42
N GLY A 649 -5.45 1.37 13.81
CA GLY A 649 -4.04 1.75 14.00
C GLY A 649 -3.41 1.39 15.35
N SER A 650 -4.06 0.61 16.24
CA SER A 650 -3.51 0.21 17.55
C SER A 650 -2.36 -0.82 17.48
N GLY A 651 -2.07 -1.40 16.30
CA GLY A 651 -0.95 -2.33 16.10
C GLY A 651 -1.38 -3.80 15.96
N LYS A 652 -2.67 -4.11 15.80
CA LYS A 652 -3.21 -5.48 15.64
C LYS A 652 -2.52 -6.24 14.51
N SER A 653 -2.51 -5.67 13.30
CA SER A 653 -1.91 -6.32 12.13
C SER A 653 -0.40 -6.43 12.25
N SER A 654 0.28 -5.46 12.89
CA SER A 654 1.72 -5.55 13.18
C SER A 654 2.04 -6.72 14.11
N LEU A 655 1.22 -6.96 15.14
CA LEU A 655 1.40 -8.10 16.04
C LEU A 655 1.08 -9.43 15.33
N VAL A 656 -0.09 -9.53 14.71
CA VAL A 656 -0.61 -10.81 14.19
C VAL A 656 0.01 -11.16 12.84
N ASN A 657 -0.03 -10.24 11.86
CA ASN A 657 0.40 -10.52 10.49
C ASN A 657 1.91 -10.37 10.32
N ASP A 658 2.51 -9.29 10.88
CA ASP A 658 3.92 -9.02 10.65
C ASP A 658 4.84 -9.82 11.59
N ILE A 659 4.42 -10.14 12.80
CA ILE A 659 5.24 -10.91 13.74
C ILE A 659 4.74 -12.36 13.82
N ILE A 660 3.55 -12.61 14.37
CA ILE A 660 3.09 -13.97 14.69
C ILE A 660 3.03 -14.85 13.44
N TYR A 661 2.31 -14.40 12.42
CA TYR A 661 2.15 -15.19 11.19
C TYR A 661 3.49 -15.45 10.51
N LYS A 662 4.33 -14.42 10.31
CA LYS A 662 5.60 -14.58 9.59
C LYS A 662 6.58 -15.48 10.33
N VAL A 663 6.65 -15.39 11.66
CA VAL A 663 7.49 -16.30 12.48
C VAL A 663 7.02 -17.74 12.33
N LEU A 664 5.71 -17.99 12.51
CA LEU A 664 5.14 -19.32 12.40
C LEU A 664 5.26 -19.88 10.97
N ALA A 665 5.00 -19.05 9.94
CA ALA A 665 5.13 -19.46 8.55
C ALA A 665 6.56 -19.88 8.20
N ASN A 666 7.58 -19.16 8.70
CA ASN A 666 8.97 -19.52 8.50
C ASN A 666 9.33 -20.83 9.19
N LYS A 667 8.90 -21.02 10.44
CA LYS A 667 9.26 -22.18 11.26
C LYS A 667 8.48 -23.45 10.90
N LEU A 668 7.17 -23.33 10.67
CA LEU A 668 6.27 -24.48 10.45
C LEU A 668 6.07 -24.79 8.97
N ASN A 669 5.94 -23.78 8.11
CA ASN A 669 5.64 -23.96 6.69
C ASN A 669 6.88 -23.79 5.79
N GLY A 670 8.06 -23.44 6.35
CA GLY A 670 9.29 -23.19 5.58
C GLY A 670 9.20 -21.99 4.63
N ALA A 671 8.33 -21.01 4.94
CA ALA A 671 8.22 -19.78 4.18
C ALA A 671 9.50 -18.94 4.28
N LYS A 672 9.71 -18.05 3.31
CA LYS A 672 10.82 -17.10 3.31
C LYS A 672 10.22 -15.68 3.49
N THR A 673 9.95 -15.31 4.73
CA THR A 673 9.42 -13.98 5.05
C THR A 673 10.29 -13.33 6.13
N ILE A 674 10.32 -12.01 6.14
CA ILE A 674 11.00 -11.25 7.20
C ILE A 674 9.95 -10.94 8.26
N PRO A 675 10.02 -11.54 9.45
CA PRO A 675 9.16 -11.14 10.56
C PRO A 675 9.54 -9.76 11.06
N GLY A 676 8.56 -9.06 11.63
CA GLY A 676 8.79 -7.82 12.35
C GLY A 676 9.64 -8.03 13.61
N ASP A 677 10.08 -6.95 14.23
CA ASP A 677 11.00 -6.98 15.37
C ASP A 677 10.35 -7.53 16.65
N TYR A 678 10.98 -8.54 17.24
CA TYR A 678 10.60 -9.16 18.53
C TYR A 678 11.83 -9.70 19.27
N LYS A 679 11.71 -9.94 20.58
CA LYS A 679 12.82 -10.46 21.41
C LYS A 679 12.90 -11.99 21.41
N SER A 680 11.77 -12.67 21.70
CA SER A 680 11.71 -14.14 21.73
C SER A 680 10.29 -14.64 21.44
N PHE A 681 10.21 -15.89 20.98
CA PHE A 681 8.97 -16.57 20.63
C PHE A 681 9.00 -17.99 21.20
N GLU A 682 7.98 -18.38 21.99
CA GLU A 682 7.91 -19.66 22.69
C GLU A 682 6.61 -20.39 22.39
N GLY A 683 6.60 -21.74 22.40
CA GLY A 683 5.43 -22.58 22.20
C GLY A 683 5.14 -22.95 20.73
N ILE A 684 6.07 -22.71 19.82
CA ILE A 684 5.95 -23.07 18.39
C ILE A 684 5.88 -24.59 18.21
N GLU A 685 6.62 -25.32 19.03
CA GLU A 685 6.73 -26.79 19.04
C GLU A 685 5.41 -27.51 19.28
N GLU A 686 4.42 -26.82 19.83
CA GLU A 686 3.09 -27.34 20.08
C GLU A 686 2.16 -27.30 18.85
N LEU A 687 2.61 -26.62 17.81
CA LEU A 687 1.87 -26.41 16.55
C LEU A 687 2.53 -27.19 15.41
N ASP A 688 1.71 -27.70 14.49
CA ASP A 688 2.17 -28.42 13.30
C ASP A 688 2.11 -27.55 12.04
N LYS A 689 1.22 -26.57 11.99
CA LYS A 689 0.95 -25.75 10.81
C LYS A 689 0.34 -24.41 11.16
N VAL A 690 0.66 -23.39 10.38
CA VAL A 690 -0.07 -22.12 10.38
C VAL A 690 -0.78 -21.91 9.04
N ILE A 691 -2.01 -21.44 9.10
CA ILE A 691 -2.83 -21.13 7.93
C ILE A 691 -3.33 -19.70 8.10
N ASN A 692 -2.95 -18.84 7.14
CA ASN A 692 -3.44 -17.47 7.06
C ASN A 692 -4.61 -17.38 6.07
N ILE A 693 -5.72 -16.81 6.53
CA ILE A 693 -6.94 -16.61 5.76
C ILE A 693 -7.18 -15.09 5.67
N ASP A 694 -6.53 -14.48 4.71
CA ASP A 694 -6.58 -13.04 4.42
C ASP A 694 -7.58 -12.73 3.30
N GLN A 695 -7.84 -11.45 3.06
CA GLN A 695 -8.74 -10.94 2.02
C GLN A 695 -8.10 -10.91 0.62
N ALA A 696 -6.85 -11.36 0.46
CA ALA A 696 -6.19 -11.39 -0.83
C ALA A 696 -6.94 -12.33 -1.81
N PRO A 697 -7.02 -11.97 -3.10
CA PRO A 697 -7.68 -12.80 -4.11
C PRO A 697 -7.15 -14.23 -4.15
N ILE A 698 -8.03 -15.21 -4.40
CA ILE A 698 -7.66 -16.63 -4.56
C ILE A 698 -6.84 -16.91 -5.84
N GLY A 699 -6.61 -15.90 -6.65
CA GLY A 699 -5.78 -15.96 -7.85
C GLY A 699 -5.78 -14.62 -8.59
N ARG A 700 -4.75 -14.41 -9.41
CA ARG A 700 -4.53 -13.15 -10.14
C ARG A 700 -5.03 -13.19 -11.59
N THR A 701 -5.49 -14.34 -12.06
CA THR A 701 -5.91 -14.54 -13.46
C THR A 701 -7.38 -14.94 -13.52
N PRO A 702 -8.07 -14.68 -14.65
CA PRO A 702 -9.45 -15.09 -14.86
C PRO A 702 -9.67 -16.62 -14.82
N ARG A 703 -8.59 -17.42 -14.91
CA ARG A 703 -8.63 -18.89 -14.81
C ARG A 703 -8.77 -19.39 -13.37
N SER A 704 -8.36 -18.59 -12.40
CA SER A 704 -8.55 -18.89 -10.99
C SER A 704 -10.02 -18.69 -10.64
N ASN A 705 -10.64 -19.65 -9.99
CA ASN A 705 -12.05 -19.62 -9.57
C ASN A 705 -12.26 -20.49 -8.34
N PRO A 706 -13.43 -20.46 -7.68
CA PRO A 706 -13.73 -21.28 -6.51
C PRO A 706 -13.52 -22.77 -6.75
N ALA A 707 -13.90 -23.29 -7.93
CA ALA A 707 -13.75 -24.70 -8.25
C ALA A 707 -12.29 -25.16 -8.36
N THR A 708 -11.42 -24.34 -8.93
CA THR A 708 -9.99 -24.66 -9.05
C THR A 708 -9.29 -24.55 -7.70
N TYR A 709 -9.62 -23.54 -6.89
CA TYR A 709 -9.01 -23.30 -5.61
C TYR A 709 -9.35 -24.41 -4.57
N THR A 710 -10.60 -24.80 -4.49
CA THR A 710 -11.06 -25.91 -3.61
C THR A 710 -10.68 -27.30 -4.14
N GLY A 711 -10.19 -27.37 -5.37
CA GLY A 711 -9.87 -28.63 -6.04
C GLY A 711 -11.10 -29.47 -6.45
N VAL A 712 -12.33 -28.93 -6.35
CA VAL A 712 -13.54 -29.61 -6.82
C VAL A 712 -13.55 -29.77 -8.33
N PHE A 713 -12.91 -28.86 -9.06
CA PHE A 713 -12.81 -28.94 -10.50
C PHE A 713 -12.05 -30.18 -11.01
N ASN A 714 -11.09 -30.68 -10.23
CA ASN A 714 -10.39 -31.91 -10.58
C ASN A 714 -11.35 -33.11 -10.57
N ASP A 715 -12.20 -33.22 -9.51
CA ASP A 715 -13.19 -34.29 -9.39
C ASP A 715 -14.25 -34.16 -10.49
N ILE A 716 -14.67 -32.96 -10.86
CA ILE A 716 -15.60 -32.69 -11.98
C ILE A 716 -14.97 -33.13 -13.32
N ARG A 717 -13.71 -32.80 -13.59
CA ARG A 717 -13.03 -33.23 -14.83
C ARG A 717 -12.89 -34.74 -14.93
N GLU A 718 -12.58 -35.42 -13.82
CA GLU A 718 -12.55 -36.91 -13.78
C GLU A 718 -13.92 -37.50 -14.08
N LEU A 719 -14.98 -36.89 -13.53
CA LEU A 719 -16.36 -37.33 -13.80
C LEU A 719 -16.72 -37.21 -15.28
N PHE A 720 -16.39 -36.08 -15.93
CA PHE A 720 -16.63 -35.86 -17.36
C PHE A 720 -15.83 -36.85 -18.21
N ALA A 721 -14.57 -37.12 -17.88
CA ALA A 721 -13.73 -38.11 -18.57
C ALA A 721 -14.30 -39.56 -18.42
N ALA A 722 -15.03 -39.82 -17.33
CA ALA A 722 -15.67 -41.14 -17.13
C ALA A 722 -16.98 -41.33 -17.93
N THR A 723 -17.53 -40.28 -18.56
CA THR A 723 -18.76 -40.38 -19.38
C THR A 723 -18.54 -41.26 -20.61
N LYS A 724 -19.64 -41.82 -21.13
CA LYS A 724 -19.61 -42.69 -22.32
C LYS A 724 -19.04 -41.96 -23.53
N ASP A 725 -19.48 -40.73 -23.77
CA ASP A 725 -19.07 -39.92 -24.90
C ASP A 725 -17.58 -39.59 -24.85
N ALA A 726 -17.05 -39.18 -23.65
CA ALA A 726 -15.64 -38.94 -23.47
C ALA A 726 -14.77 -40.17 -23.71
N LYS A 727 -15.22 -41.35 -23.24
CA LYS A 727 -14.52 -42.62 -23.48
C LYS A 727 -14.51 -43.00 -24.95
N MET A 728 -15.61 -42.80 -25.68
CA MET A 728 -15.69 -43.10 -27.13
C MET A 728 -14.70 -42.24 -27.92
N HIS A 729 -14.49 -41.00 -27.51
CA HIS A 729 -13.53 -40.07 -28.14
C HIS A 729 -12.10 -40.17 -27.59
N GLY A 730 -11.85 -41.01 -26.58
CA GLY A 730 -10.55 -41.17 -25.95
C GLY A 730 -10.13 -39.93 -25.12
N TYR A 731 -11.11 -39.17 -24.63
CA TYR A 731 -10.83 -37.93 -23.87
C TYR A 731 -10.50 -38.26 -22.43
N ASN A 732 -9.37 -37.78 -21.96
CA ASN A 732 -8.94 -37.85 -20.57
C ASN A 732 -9.33 -36.58 -19.78
N ALA A 733 -9.10 -36.52 -18.46
CA ALA A 733 -9.41 -35.39 -17.61
C ALA A 733 -8.69 -34.06 -18.03
N GLY A 734 -7.56 -34.19 -18.76
CA GLY A 734 -6.85 -33.03 -19.30
C GLY A 734 -7.64 -32.30 -20.39
N ARG A 735 -8.47 -33.01 -21.17
CA ARG A 735 -9.33 -32.42 -22.18
C ARG A 735 -10.33 -31.41 -21.61
N PHE A 736 -10.80 -31.65 -20.40
CA PHE A 736 -11.77 -30.82 -19.71
C PHE A 736 -11.11 -29.72 -18.84
N SER A 737 -9.82 -29.42 -19.11
CA SER A 737 -9.10 -28.35 -18.43
C SER A 737 -8.93 -27.13 -19.35
N PHE A 738 -9.32 -25.96 -18.89
CA PHE A 738 -9.05 -24.70 -19.60
C PHE A 738 -7.60 -24.24 -19.45
N ASN A 739 -6.78 -24.90 -18.62
CA ASN A 739 -5.35 -24.58 -18.46
C ASN A 739 -4.43 -25.38 -19.42
N VAL A 740 -4.94 -26.49 -19.97
CA VAL A 740 -4.15 -27.41 -20.79
C VAL A 740 -4.58 -27.33 -22.26
N LYS A 741 -3.63 -27.39 -23.18
CA LYS A 741 -3.92 -27.45 -24.63
C LYS A 741 -4.74 -28.70 -24.97
N GLY A 742 -5.57 -28.60 -26.01
CA GLY A 742 -6.36 -29.69 -26.57
C GLY A 742 -7.87 -29.56 -26.34
N GLY A 743 -8.33 -29.09 -25.17
CA GLY A 743 -9.76 -28.90 -24.88
C GLY A 743 -10.18 -27.45 -24.70
N ARG A 744 -9.24 -26.55 -24.43
CA ARG A 744 -9.50 -25.14 -24.25
C ARG A 744 -9.63 -24.42 -25.62
N CYS A 745 -10.24 -23.25 -25.58
CA CYS A 745 -10.18 -22.31 -26.70
C CYS A 745 -8.75 -21.76 -26.83
N GLU A 746 -8.12 -21.94 -27.98
CA GLU A 746 -6.73 -21.47 -28.15
C GLU A 746 -6.64 -19.96 -28.42
N ALA A 747 -7.72 -19.30 -28.88
CA ALA A 747 -7.73 -17.85 -29.09
C ALA A 747 -7.58 -17.08 -27.77
N CYS A 748 -8.38 -17.42 -26.75
CA CYS A 748 -8.26 -16.84 -25.40
C CYS A 748 -7.42 -17.68 -24.45
N GLN A 749 -6.84 -18.79 -24.91
CA GLN A 749 -6.05 -19.72 -24.10
C GLN A 749 -6.76 -20.25 -22.85
N GLY A 750 -8.10 -20.27 -22.87
CA GLY A 750 -8.94 -20.73 -21.75
C GLY A 750 -9.37 -19.63 -20.77
N ASP A 751 -9.03 -18.36 -21.00
CA ASP A 751 -9.47 -17.24 -20.16
C ASP A 751 -10.96 -16.92 -20.34
N GLY A 752 -11.54 -17.21 -21.54
CA GLY A 752 -12.91 -16.85 -21.89
C GLY A 752 -13.07 -15.38 -22.28
N ILE A 753 -12.10 -14.54 -21.92
CA ILE A 753 -12.07 -13.10 -22.18
C ILE A 753 -10.73 -12.71 -22.80
N LEU A 754 -10.71 -11.62 -23.54
CA LEU A 754 -9.52 -11.00 -24.08
C LEU A 754 -9.26 -9.69 -23.33
N LYS A 755 -8.06 -9.53 -22.83
CA LYS A 755 -7.59 -8.29 -22.21
C LYS A 755 -7.08 -7.36 -23.29
N ILE A 756 -7.69 -6.19 -23.41
CA ILE A 756 -7.22 -5.11 -24.29
C ILE A 756 -6.52 -4.09 -23.41
N GLU A 757 -5.20 -4.00 -23.54
CA GLU A 757 -4.39 -3.05 -22.78
C GLU A 757 -4.55 -1.64 -23.34
N MET A 758 -5.02 -0.73 -22.49
CA MET A 758 -5.23 0.68 -22.81
C MET A 758 -4.17 1.51 -22.08
N HIS A 759 -3.17 2.00 -22.80
CA HIS A 759 -2.00 2.68 -22.22
C HIS A 759 -2.31 3.84 -21.26
N PHE A 760 -3.43 4.53 -21.43
CA PHE A 760 -3.83 5.69 -20.61
C PHE A 760 -5.16 5.52 -19.89
N LEU A 761 -5.85 4.40 -20.11
CA LEU A 761 -7.15 4.07 -19.52
C LEU A 761 -7.08 2.71 -18.82
N PRO A 762 -8.03 2.36 -17.96
CA PRO A 762 -8.14 1.01 -17.41
C PRO A 762 -8.26 -0.02 -18.54
N ASP A 763 -7.63 -1.18 -18.35
CA ASP A 763 -7.71 -2.29 -19.28
C ASP A 763 -9.16 -2.74 -19.49
N ILE A 764 -9.55 -3.00 -20.71
CA ILE A 764 -10.89 -3.49 -21.07
C ILE A 764 -10.84 -5.01 -21.23
N TYR A 765 -11.81 -5.70 -20.67
CA TYR A 765 -11.99 -7.13 -20.79
C TYR A 765 -13.23 -7.41 -21.62
N VAL A 766 -13.05 -8.03 -22.80
CA VAL A 766 -14.16 -8.39 -23.69
C VAL A 766 -14.30 -9.91 -23.80
N PRO A 767 -15.52 -10.46 -23.92
CA PRO A 767 -15.70 -11.89 -24.19
C PRO A 767 -14.93 -12.30 -25.45
N CYS A 768 -14.33 -13.49 -25.42
CA CYS A 768 -13.63 -14.02 -26.58
C CYS A 768 -14.62 -14.33 -27.71
N GLU A 769 -14.47 -13.71 -28.86
CA GLU A 769 -15.35 -13.88 -30.02
C GLU A 769 -15.40 -15.32 -30.53
N VAL A 770 -14.29 -16.07 -30.41
CA VAL A 770 -14.17 -17.46 -30.93
C VAL A 770 -14.96 -18.44 -30.07
N CYS A 771 -14.90 -18.33 -28.75
CA CYS A 771 -15.61 -19.24 -27.85
C CYS A 771 -16.87 -18.62 -27.22
N GLY A 772 -17.17 -17.35 -27.45
CA GLY A 772 -18.29 -16.67 -26.82
C GLY A 772 -18.23 -16.67 -25.30
N GLY A 773 -17.01 -16.63 -24.71
CA GLY A 773 -16.81 -16.66 -23.25
C GLY A 773 -16.75 -18.07 -22.63
N THR A 774 -17.04 -19.14 -23.38
CA THR A 774 -17.18 -20.52 -22.84
C THR A 774 -15.87 -21.19 -22.46
N ARG A 775 -14.71 -20.63 -22.76
CA ARG A 775 -13.35 -21.10 -22.39
C ARG A 775 -12.89 -22.38 -23.11
N PHE A 776 -13.79 -23.18 -23.65
CA PHE A 776 -13.53 -24.49 -24.27
C PHE A 776 -13.82 -24.48 -25.76
N ASN A 777 -13.29 -25.46 -26.48
CA ASN A 777 -13.64 -25.69 -27.86
C ASN A 777 -14.97 -26.46 -27.97
N ARG A 778 -15.59 -26.43 -29.16
CA ARG A 778 -16.90 -27.03 -29.45
C ARG A 778 -16.95 -28.54 -29.17
N GLU A 779 -15.88 -29.26 -29.45
CA GLU A 779 -15.79 -30.72 -29.26
C GLU A 779 -15.79 -31.05 -27.74
N THR A 780 -15.11 -30.30 -26.89
CA THR A 780 -15.16 -30.50 -25.44
C THR A 780 -16.54 -30.22 -24.88
N LEU A 781 -17.22 -29.17 -25.39
CA LEU A 781 -18.57 -28.78 -24.98
C LEU A 781 -19.65 -29.77 -25.46
N SER A 782 -19.39 -30.60 -26.46
CA SER A 782 -20.33 -31.62 -26.92
C SER A 782 -20.51 -32.76 -25.90
N VAL A 783 -19.49 -33.03 -25.07
CA VAL A 783 -19.57 -34.00 -23.98
C VAL A 783 -20.45 -33.49 -22.84
N LYS A 784 -21.48 -34.28 -22.51
CA LYS A 784 -22.46 -33.87 -21.48
C LYS A 784 -22.56 -34.90 -20.35
N TYR A 785 -22.75 -34.39 -19.13
CA TYR A 785 -23.14 -35.16 -17.94
C TYR A 785 -24.51 -34.69 -17.46
N LYS A 786 -25.50 -35.58 -17.36
CA LYS A 786 -26.90 -35.22 -17.07
C LYS A 786 -27.43 -34.05 -17.94
N GLY A 787 -27.05 -34.04 -19.23
CA GLY A 787 -27.49 -33.03 -20.20
C GLY A 787 -26.72 -31.67 -20.12
N LYS A 788 -25.79 -31.49 -19.21
CA LYS A 788 -24.99 -30.27 -19.04
C LYS A 788 -23.56 -30.46 -19.52
N SER A 789 -23.02 -29.51 -20.25
CA SER A 789 -21.60 -29.45 -20.61
C SER A 789 -20.74 -29.00 -19.43
N ILE A 790 -19.43 -29.11 -19.55
CA ILE A 790 -18.51 -28.64 -18.48
C ILE A 790 -18.59 -27.12 -18.24
N TYR A 791 -18.91 -26.34 -19.29
CA TYR A 791 -19.13 -24.91 -19.15
C TYR A 791 -20.44 -24.64 -18.40
N ASP A 792 -21.53 -25.32 -18.73
CA ASP A 792 -22.82 -25.16 -18.01
C ASP A 792 -22.66 -25.46 -16.53
N VAL A 793 -21.79 -26.41 -16.15
CA VAL A 793 -21.47 -26.70 -14.75
C VAL A 793 -20.68 -25.57 -14.08
N LEU A 794 -19.76 -24.93 -14.79
CA LEU A 794 -19.03 -23.79 -14.25
C LEU A 794 -19.93 -22.55 -14.06
N GLU A 795 -20.98 -22.42 -14.85
CA GLU A 795 -21.96 -21.34 -14.75
C GLU A 795 -23.04 -21.58 -13.68
N MET A 796 -23.17 -22.82 -13.18
CA MET A 796 -24.07 -23.11 -12.05
C MET A 796 -23.60 -22.36 -10.80
N THR A 797 -24.53 -21.94 -9.98
CA THR A 797 -24.25 -21.53 -8.61
C THR A 797 -23.75 -22.73 -7.78
N ILE A 798 -23.02 -22.46 -6.71
CA ILE A 798 -22.52 -23.52 -5.81
C ILE A 798 -23.70 -24.33 -5.24
N GLU A 799 -24.82 -23.67 -4.93
CA GLU A 799 -26.04 -24.31 -4.45
C GLU A 799 -26.65 -25.22 -5.50
N GLU A 800 -26.86 -24.76 -6.73
CA GLU A 800 -27.33 -25.57 -7.86
C GLU A 800 -26.40 -26.76 -8.11
N GLY A 801 -25.09 -26.54 -8.08
CA GLY A 801 -24.10 -27.61 -8.25
C GLY A 801 -24.14 -28.65 -7.13
N MET A 802 -24.39 -28.20 -5.87
CA MET A 802 -24.57 -29.13 -4.74
C MET A 802 -25.73 -30.10 -4.98
N TYR A 803 -26.89 -29.62 -5.46
CA TYR A 803 -28.02 -30.50 -5.83
C TYR A 803 -27.74 -31.35 -7.09
N PHE A 804 -27.09 -30.76 -8.10
CA PHE A 804 -26.77 -31.46 -9.34
C PHE A 804 -25.84 -32.67 -9.11
N PHE A 805 -24.86 -32.52 -8.18
CA PHE A 805 -23.90 -33.55 -7.82
C PHE A 805 -24.20 -34.27 -6.50
N GLU A 806 -25.43 -34.25 -6.00
CA GLU A 806 -25.79 -34.86 -4.70
C GLU A 806 -25.36 -36.33 -4.57
N ASN A 807 -25.43 -37.10 -5.66
CA ASN A 807 -25.05 -38.52 -5.74
C ASN A 807 -23.53 -38.74 -5.94
N ILE A 808 -22.71 -37.68 -5.95
CA ILE A 808 -21.25 -37.76 -6.10
C ILE A 808 -20.59 -37.22 -4.83
N PRO A 809 -20.33 -38.01 -3.78
CA PRO A 809 -19.92 -37.55 -2.45
C PRO A 809 -18.64 -36.72 -2.45
N LYS A 810 -17.68 -36.98 -3.35
CA LYS A 810 -16.44 -36.22 -3.48
C LYS A 810 -16.68 -34.75 -3.88
N ILE A 811 -17.63 -34.50 -4.78
CA ILE A 811 -18.00 -33.19 -5.29
C ILE A 811 -18.96 -32.50 -4.32
N SER A 812 -20.04 -33.20 -3.96
CA SER A 812 -21.12 -32.67 -3.12
C SER A 812 -20.62 -32.22 -1.75
N ARG A 813 -19.68 -32.93 -1.11
CA ARG A 813 -19.09 -32.53 0.18
C ARG A 813 -18.34 -31.18 0.07
N LYS A 814 -17.52 -30.96 -0.98
CA LYS A 814 -16.77 -29.74 -1.18
C LYS A 814 -17.69 -28.55 -1.50
N LEU A 815 -18.74 -28.78 -2.31
CA LEU A 815 -19.73 -27.73 -2.59
C LEU A 815 -20.57 -27.41 -1.34
N LYS A 816 -20.88 -28.40 -0.51
CA LYS A 816 -21.58 -28.18 0.77
C LYS A 816 -20.78 -27.29 1.71
N THR A 817 -19.45 -27.51 1.83
CA THR A 817 -18.62 -26.61 2.67
C THR A 817 -18.60 -25.18 2.19
N LEU A 818 -18.71 -24.92 0.87
CA LEU A 818 -18.86 -23.58 0.30
C LEU A 818 -20.25 -22.98 0.62
N CYS A 819 -21.30 -23.79 0.61
CA CYS A 819 -22.64 -23.36 1.06
C CYS A 819 -22.66 -23.05 2.56
N ASP A 820 -22.01 -23.87 3.40
CA ASP A 820 -21.94 -23.68 4.86
C ASP A 820 -21.31 -22.35 5.26
N VAL A 821 -20.37 -21.82 4.44
CA VAL A 821 -19.77 -20.48 4.64
C VAL A 821 -20.55 -19.35 3.94
N GLY A 822 -21.76 -19.61 3.44
CA GLY A 822 -22.62 -18.59 2.84
C GLY A 822 -22.27 -18.21 1.39
N LEU A 823 -21.59 -19.08 0.62
CA LEU A 823 -21.22 -18.82 -0.78
C LEU A 823 -22.13 -19.55 -1.80
N GLY A 824 -23.30 -20.02 -1.39
CA GLY A 824 -24.22 -20.76 -2.27
C GLY A 824 -24.60 -20.03 -3.55
N TYR A 825 -24.68 -18.70 -3.53
CA TYR A 825 -25.03 -17.85 -4.65
C TYR A 825 -23.90 -17.62 -5.68
N VAL A 826 -22.64 -17.86 -5.31
CA VAL A 826 -21.47 -17.67 -6.17
C VAL A 826 -21.44 -18.76 -7.24
N LYS A 827 -21.08 -18.40 -8.50
CA LYS A 827 -20.91 -19.41 -9.55
C LYS A 827 -19.66 -20.26 -9.30
N ILE A 828 -19.76 -21.56 -9.59
CA ILE A 828 -18.67 -22.53 -9.45
C ILE A 828 -17.41 -22.07 -10.23
N GLY A 829 -17.58 -21.53 -11.43
CA GLY A 829 -16.52 -21.03 -12.32
C GLY A 829 -16.28 -19.52 -12.27
N GLN A 830 -16.82 -18.78 -11.29
CA GLN A 830 -16.67 -17.33 -11.20
C GLN A 830 -15.20 -16.92 -11.13
N PRO A 831 -14.71 -16.03 -11.99
CA PRO A 831 -13.32 -15.60 -11.97
C PRO A 831 -12.93 -15.00 -10.61
N ALA A 832 -11.73 -15.33 -10.11
CA ALA A 832 -11.21 -14.81 -8.84
C ALA A 832 -11.15 -13.28 -8.79
N THR A 833 -10.97 -12.65 -9.94
CA THR A 833 -10.89 -11.19 -10.09
C THR A 833 -12.23 -10.46 -9.90
N THR A 834 -13.36 -11.21 -9.94
CA THR A 834 -14.70 -10.66 -9.74
C THR A 834 -15.25 -10.94 -8.35
N LEU A 835 -14.54 -11.72 -7.53
CA LEU A 835 -14.90 -11.97 -6.14
C LEU A 835 -14.52 -10.78 -5.26
N SER A 836 -15.38 -10.45 -4.30
CA SER A 836 -15.04 -9.53 -3.23
C SER A 836 -13.96 -10.13 -2.30
N GLY A 837 -13.27 -9.28 -1.52
CA GLY A 837 -12.27 -9.73 -0.54
C GLY A 837 -12.85 -10.74 0.45
N GLY A 838 -14.06 -10.49 0.97
CA GLY A 838 -14.76 -11.40 1.89
C GLY A 838 -15.17 -12.72 1.24
N GLU A 839 -15.62 -12.70 -0.02
CA GLU A 839 -15.90 -13.95 -0.76
C GLU A 839 -14.65 -14.80 -0.98
N ALA A 840 -13.53 -14.15 -1.39
CA ALA A 840 -12.25 -14.83 -1.56
C ALA A 840 -11.78 -15.46 -0.24
N GLN A 841 -11.92 -14.77 0.88
CA GLN A 841 -11.58 -15.26 2.22
C GLN A 841 -12.44 -16.46 2.61
N ARG A 842 -13.74 -16.41 2.36
CA ARG A 842 -14.66 -17.54 2.63
C ARG A 842 -14.38 -18.77 1.75
N VAL A 843 -13.94 -18.59 0.49
CA VAL A 843 -13.48 -19.72 -0.34
C VAL A 843 -12.24 -20.37 0.28
N LYS A 844 -11.29 -19.60 0.81
CA LYS A 844 -10.12 -20.13 1.53
C LYS A 844 -10.54 -20.89 2.77
N LEU A 845 -11.44 -20.33 3.57
CA LEU A 845 -11.99 -20.95 4.78
C LEU A 845 -12.69 -22.30 4.47
N ALA A 846 -13.58 -22.35 3.46
CA ALA A 846 -14.24 -23.56 3.02
C ALA A 846 -13.25 -24.65 2.58
N THR A 847 -12.16 -24.24 1.91
CA THR A 847 -11.11 -25.17 1.49
C THR A 847 -10.45 -25.84 2.69
N GLU A 848 -10.16 -25.09 3.75
CA GLU A 848 -9.56 -25.63 4.97
C GLU A 848 -10.55 -26.51 5.76
N LEU A 849 -11.84 -26.15 5.80
CA LEU A 849 -12.90 -26.98 6.38
C LEU A 849 -13.04 -28.35 5.72
N SER A 850 -12.74 -28.42 4.43
CA SER A 850 -12.82 -29.69 3.69
C SER A 850 -11.68 -30.67 4.01
N LYS A 851 -10.61 -30.20 4.67
CA LYS A 851 -9.43 -31.01 5.04
C LYS A 851 -9.60 -31.65 6.41
N ARG A 852 -8.86 -32.74 6.66
CA ARG A 852 -8.82 -33.39 7.97
C ARG A 852 -8.02 -32.55 8.95
N SER A 853 -8.61 -32.22 10.07
CA SER A 853 -7.95 -31.47 11.16
C SER A 853 -6.99 -32.36 11.94
N THR A 854 -5.84 -31.81 12.38
CA THR A 854 -4.87 -32.44 13.26
C THR A 854 -5.07 -32.06 14.73
N GLY A 855 -5.85 -30.99 15.00
CA GLY A 855 -6.02 -30.42 16.34
C GLY A 855 -4.83 -29.59 16.85
N LYS A 856 -3.81 -29.38 16.00
CA LYS A 856 -2.60 -28.60 16.34
C LYS A 856 -2.32 -27.48 15.34
N THR A 857 -3.30 -27.16 14.48
CA THR A 857 -3.16 -26.10 13.50
C THR A 857 -3.60 -24.77 14.09
N ILE A 858 -2.85 -23.69 13.83
CA ILE A 858 -3.30 -22.33 14.12
C ILE A 858 -3.83 -21.69 12.84
N TYR A 859 -5.07 -21.22 12.91
CA TYR A 859 -5.74 -20.44 11.86
C TYR A 859 -5.68 -18.98 12.24
N ILE A 860 -5.16 -18.14 11.35
CA ILE A 860 -5.08 -16.69 11.52
C ILE A 860 -6.04 -16.08 10.50
N LEU A 861 -6.98 -15.26 10.98
CA LEU A 861 -7.97 -14.58 10.15
C LEU A 861 -7.89 -13.07 10.41
N ASP A 862 -7.96 -12.30 9.32
CA ASP A 862 -7.94 -10.84 9.38
C ASP A 862 -9.30 -10.30 8.92
N GLU A 863 -10.06 -9.73 9.86
CA GLU A 863 -11.39 -9.15 9.69
C GLU A 863 -12.34 -10.03 8.82
N PRO A 864 -12.63 -11.28 9.22
CA PRO A 864 -13.40 -12.20 8.41
C PRO A 864 -14.88 -11.84 8.24
N THR A 865 -15.41 -10.89 9.02
CA THR A 865 -16.78 -10.40 8.92
C THR A 865 -17.00 -9.31 7.89
N THR A 866 -15.93 -8.86 7.23
CA THR A 866 -15.98 -7.80 6.21
C THR A 866 -17.02 -8.11 5.13
N GLY A 867 -17.95 -7.17 4.91
CA GLY A 867 -19.00 -7.29 3.89
C GLY A 867 -20.09 -8.32 4.19
N LEU A 868 -20.23 -8.74 5.45
CA LEU A 868 -21.22 -9.73 5.86
C LEU A 868 -22.40 -9.12 6.60
N HIS A 869 -23.58 -9.49 6.18
CA HIS A 869 -24.79 -9.27 6.98
C HIS A 869 -24.75 -10.10 8.29
N THR A 870 -25.36 -9.62 9.38
CA THR A 870 -25.33 -10.27 10.71
C THR A 870 -25.76 -11.73 10.66
N ALA A 871 -26.71 -12.12 9.79
CA ALA A 871 -27.08 -13.52 9.57
C ALA A 871 -25.94 -14.38 8.98
N ASP A 872 -25.11 -13.80 8.11
CA ASP A 872 -23.95 -14.51 7.55
C ASP A 872 -22.77 -14.53 8.55
N VAL A 873 -22.64 -13.50 9.39
CA VAL A 873 -21.71 -13.46 10.53
C VAL A 873 -22.04 -14.60 11.49
N HIS A 874 -23.32 -14.83 11.79
CA HIS A 874 -23.75 -15.93 12.65
C HIS A 874 -23.27 -17.31 12.13
N LYS A 875 -23.47 -17.59 10.83
CA LYS A 875 -22.95 -18.82 10.18
C LYS A 875 -21.43 -18.91 10.23
N LEU A 876 -20.73 -17.80 10.01
CA LEU A 876 -19.27 -17.75 10.09
C LEU A 876 -18.79 -18.11 11.51
N ILE A 877 -19.42 -17.57 12.54
CA ILE A 877 -19.08 -17.88 13.94
C ILE A 877 -19.24 -19.38 14.21
N GLU A 878 -20.33 -20.02 13.75
CA GLU A 878 -20.50 -21.46 13.88
C GLU A 878 -19.35 -22.26 13.25
N VAL A 879 -18.84 -21.78 12.10
CA VAL A 879 -17.69 -22.38 11.42
C VAL A 879 -16.41 -22.23 12.24
N LEU A 880 -16.13 -21.00 12.75
CA LEU A 880 -14.94 -20.74 13.57
C LEU A 880 -14.97 -21.54 14.88
N GLN A 881 -16.14 -21.66 15.50
CA GLN A 881 -16.32 -22.50 16.69
C GLN A 881 -16.02 -23.96 16.39
N ARG A 882 -16.45 -24.52 15.25
CA ARG A 882 -16.14 -25.89 14.84
C ARG A 882 -14.64 -26.15 14.68
N PHE A 883 -13.84 -25.15 14.23
CA PHE A 883 -12.39 -25.29 14.20
C PHE A 883 -11.78 -25.37 15.61
N ALA A 884 -12.25 -24.54 16.53
CA ALA A 884 -11.78 -24.54 17.91
C ALA A 884 -12.21 -25.83 18.64
N ASP A 885 -13.44 -26.32 18.42
CA ASP A 885 -13.94 -27.60 18.95
C ASP A 885 -13.12 -28.79 18.47
N ALA A 886 -12.54 -28.72 17.28
CA ALA A 886 -11.62 -29.73 16.77
C ALA A 886 -10.21 -29.67 17.38
N GLY A 887 -9.99 -28.84 18.41
CA GLY A 887 -8.73 -28.68 19.14
C GLY A 887 -7.73 -27.70 18.51
N ASN A 888 -8.08 -27.07 17.39
CA ASN A 888 -7.20 -26.08 16.76
C ASN A 888 -7.24 -24.73 17.47
N THR A 889 -6.23 -23.92 17.24
CA THR A 889 -6.21 -22.52 17.70
C THR A 889 -6.73 -21.62 16.59
N VAL A 890 -7.68 -20.77 16.91
CA VAL A 890 -8.25 -19.78 15.98
C VAL A 890 -7.91 -18.39 16.51
N LEU A 891 -7.11 -17.64 15.77
CA LEU A 891 -6.68 -16.28 16.11
C LEU A 891 -7.28 -15.32 15.08
N VAL A 892 -8.12 -14.41 15.54
CA VAL A 892 -8.87 -13.49 14.65
C VAL A 892 -8.62 -12.05 15.03
N ILE A 893 -8.29 -11.22 14.06
CA ILE A 893 -8.35 -9.77 14.20
C ILE A 893 -9.79 -9.35 13.90
N GLU A 894 -10.49 -8.71 14.85
CA GLU A 894 -11.90 -8.36 14.66
C GLU A 894 -12.33 -7.08 15.36
N HIS A 895 -13.37 -6.46 14.78
CA HIS A 895 -14.07 -5.30 15.32
C HIS A 895 -15.56 -5.58 15.56
N ASN A 896 -16.10 -6.63 14.95
CA ASN A 896 -17.50 -7.02 15.08
C ASN A 896 -17.78 -7.59 16.48
N LEU A 897 -18.68 -6.93 17.23
CA LEU A 897 -18.99 -7.31 18.62
C LEU A 897 -19.62 -8.70 18.74
N ASP A 898 -20.37 -9.17 17.73
CA ASP A 898 -20.96 -10.50 17.72
C ASP A 898 -19.90 -11.60 17.69
N VAL A 899 -18.80 -11.39 16.94
CA VAL A 899 -17.66 -12.30 16.95
C VAL A 899 -16.90 -12.20 18.27
N ILE A 900 -16.62 -10.98 18.72
CA ILE A 900 -15.80 -10.73 19.92
C ILE A 900 -16.46 -11.32 21.17
N LYS A 901 -17.80 -11.16 21.32
CA LYS A 901 -18.52 -11.73 22.48
C LYS A 901 -18.54 -13.26 22.52
N THR A 902 -18.29 -13.93 21.35
CA THR A 902 -18.26 -15.39 21.28
C THR A 902 -16.85 -15.99 21.44
N ALA A 903 -15.80 -15.15 21.55
CA ALA A 903 -14.42 -15.58 21.74
C ALA A 903 -14.18 -16.19 23.14
N ASP A 904 -13.25 -17.14 23.23
CA ASP A 904 -12.82 -17.70 24.53
C ASP A 904 -11.82 -16.78 25.24
N HIS A 905 -10.99 -16.04 24.46
CA HIS A 905 -9.98 -15.14 24.96
C HIS A 905 -9.86 -13.92 24.06
N ILE A 906 -9.60 -12.77 24.64
CA ILE A 906 -9.41 -11.49 23.93
C ILE A 906 -8.06 -10.88 24.32
N ILE A 907 -7.40 -10.27 23.36
CA ILE A 907 -6.21 -9.45 23.51
C ILE A 907 -6.55 -8.08 22.95
N ASP A 908 -6.74 -7.11 23.84
CA ASP A 908 -7.13 -5.75 23.47
C ASP A 908 -5.91 -4.83 23.38
N LEU A 909 -5.68 -4.22 22.20
CA LEU A 909 -4.55 -3.34 21.91
C LEU A 909 -5.01 -1.88 21.85
N GLY A 910 -4.21 -1.00 22.41
CA GLY A 910 -4.53 0.41 22.42
C GLY A 910 -3.53 1.27 23.20
N PRO A 911 -4.05 2.27 23.95
CA PRO A 911 -5.45 2.75 23.98
C PRO A 911 -5.90 3.44 22.71
N GLU A 912 -4.97 4.08 21.98
CA GLU A 912 -5.22 4.86 20.75
C GLU A 912 -4.53 4.24 19.54
N GLY A 913 -4.68 4.87 18.38
CA GLY A 913 -3.92 4.53 17.15
C GLY A 913 -2.53 5.18 17.09
N GLY A 914 -1.68 4.68 16.17
CA GLY A 914 -0.37 5.26 15.88
C GLY A 914 0.60 5.29 17.06
N SER A 915 1.30 6.41 17.24
CA SER A 915 2.31 6.57 18.30
C SER A 915 1.74 6.49 19.74
N LYS A 916 0.46 6.79 19.91
CA LYS A 916 -0.25 6.71 21.20
C LYS A 916 -0.77 5.30 21.50
N GLY A 917 -0.76 4.40 20.50
CA GLY A 917 -1.14 2.99 20.64
C GLY A 917 0.03 2.06 20.92
N GLY A 918 -0.12 0.82 20.48
CA GLY A 918 0.95 -0.19 20.51
C GLY A 918 1.23 -0.83 21.86
N THR A 919 0.29 -0.75 22.80
CA THR A 919 0.35 -1.43 24.11
C THR A 919 -0.81 -2.41 24.26
N VAL A 920 -0.64 -3.41 25.13
CA VAL A 920 -1.74 -4.28 25.54
C VAL A 920 -2.51 -3.56 26.64
N VAL A 921 -3.79 -3.28 26.39
CA VAL A 921 -4.68 -2.61 27.36
C VAL A 921 -5.15 -3.61 28.40
N CYS A 922 -5.70 -4.73 27.92
CA CYS A 922 -6.13 -5.84 28.78
C CYS A 922 -6.19 -7.15 27.98
N THR A 923 -6.20 -8.27 28.71
CA THR A 923 -6.35 -9.62 28.16
C THR A 923 -7.24 -10.45 29.08
N GLY A 924 -8.08 -11.30 28.53
CA GLY A 924 -8.97 -12.15 29.32
C GLY A 924 -10.16 -12.63 28.54
N THR A 925 -11.18 -13.10 29.23
CA THR A 925 -12.47 -13.44 28.63
C THR A 925 -13.23 -12.16 28.23
N PRO A 926 -14.25 -12.25 27.35
CA PRO A 926 -15.09 -11.09 27.01
C PRO A 926 -15.68 -10.38 28.23
N GLU A 927 -16.05 -11.14 29.26
CA GLU A 927 -16.57 -10.61 30.51
C GLU A 927 -15.52 -9.82 31.31
N GLU A 928 -14.26 -10.30 31.32
CA GLU A 928 -13.13 -9.61 31.96
C GLU A 928 -12.76 -8.32 31.21
N ILE A 929 -12.81 -8.35 29.87
CA ILE A 929 -12.58 -7.17 29.04
C ILE A 929 -13.69 -6.13 29.26
N ALA A 930 -14.96 -6.55 29.34
CA ALA A 930 -16.08 -5.66 29.63
C ALA A 930 -15.95 -4.97 31.01
N ALA A 931 -15.27 -5.61 31.96
CA ALA A 931 -14.98 -5.03 33.27
C ALA A 931 -13.79 -4.04 33.27
N CYS A 932 -12.99 -4.00 32.21
CA CYS A 932 -11.80 -3.15 32.11
C CYS A 932 -12.20 -1.73 31.68
N GLU A 933 -12.08 -0.74 32.59
CA GLU A 933 -12.44 0.67 32.34
C GLU A 933 -11.57 1.35 31.28
N GLN A 934 -10.37 0.83 31.01
CA GLN A 934 -9.44 1.42 30.02
C GLN A 934 -9.68 0.90 28.60
N SER A 935 -10.53 -0.10 28.43
CA SER A 935 -10.80 -0.74 27.13
C SER A 935 -12.02 -0.12 26.46
N TYR A 936 -11.81 0.53 25.32
CA TYR A 936 -12.93 0.96 24.46
C TYR A 936 -13.74 -0.24 23.98
N THR A 937 -13.09 -1.32 23.60
CA THR A 937 -13.79 -2.57 23.22
C THR A 937 -14.65 -3.08 24.38
N GLY A 938 -14.13 -3.01 25.62
CA GLY A 938 -14.85 -3.39 26.83
C GLY A 938 -16.12 -2.57 27.07
N GLU A 939 -16.07 -1.26 26.82
CA GLU A 939 -17.21 -0.36 26.94
C GLU A 939 -18.38 -0.79 26.05
N PHE A 940 -18.11 -1.08 24.77
CA PHE A 940 -19.15 -1.53 23.84
C PHE A 940 -19.60 -2.98 24.11
N LEU A 941 -18.73 -3.86 24.61
CA LEU A 941 -19.07 -5.25 24.96
C LEU A 941 -20.13 -5.34 26.06
N LYS A 942 -20.16 -4.39 27.01
CA LYS A 942 -21.16 -4.33 28.07
C LYS A 942 -22.60 -4.34 27.56
N ASN A 943 -22.82 -3.81 26.35
CA ASN A 943 -24.14 -3.68 25.77
C ASN A 943 -24.64 -4.98 25.07
N VAL A 944 -23.72 -5.91 24.79
CA VAL A 944 -24.02 -7.11 23.95
C VAL A 944 -23.78 -8.43 24.68
N LEU A 945 -23.12 -8.42 25.86
CA LEU A 945 -22.99 -9.56 26.78
C LEU A 945 -24.22 -9.65 27.70
#